data_6a094e2b58264e011776eb5d46315607
#
_entry.id   6a094e2b58264e011776eb5d46315607
#
_cell.length_a   1.000
_cell.length_b   1.000
_cell.length_c   1.000
_cell.angle_alpha   90.00
_cell.angle_beta   90.00
_cell.angle_gamma   90.00
#
_symmetry.space_group_name_H-M   'P 1'
#
loop_
_entity.id
_entity.type
_entity.pdbx_description
1 polymer ?
#
loop_
_entity_poly.entity_id
_entity_poly.type
_entity_poly.pdbx_seq_one_letter_code
_entity_poly.pdbx_strand_id
1 'polypeptide(L)'
;MERHDIGLTAEQVRRRVAAGAVNIQPQGLTPTAGRIYRKNILTLFNIINLTLALLLIVAGQPQNALFLGVAIVNTTLGIVQELRSKKTLDRLSILNQSAVTAMRDGKAVSLNPGEIVQDDVLLISAGGQIAADAVVLESEGLEVNEALLTGESDNIPKRRGDTVLSGSFSVAGSATVRVTAVGSSSFATALTAEAKKVKEQTSHLMRVLKGIIRVLTMVIVPIGALLFYTQYRAGGDITEALLGAAAAMTGMIPQGLVMLTGVTLTVSAVSLAKRKALVQSLPGIETLARVDVLCLDKTGTITDGTLTFEQTVLMEGYSKEEVSAAVAGLMGALRDDNLTATALRAEFGAARGLSALYTVPFSSARKWSGASIAVQGGPVSYILGAPAFVFPSAEPLPQARLLSEQGYRVLCLARSSVLLRDGTLPDDLSCMALLALSDTVRHDAPDTFRFFAGQGVTLKVISGDDPLTVSHIAAKAGIAGAERAVDMSRVTGDLTFLVEENTVFGRVSPSQKRELIRALKGNGHVTCMTGDGVNDVIAMKEADCGVAMINGSAAARSASDFVLMTSDFSAMIHILNEGRRVINNIECVAALYLLQTIYATLLSLAYIILPYPFPYVPLQMTPVGFLTVGLPSFFLALRRNYHKPRDRFVAGILEHSLPAALTVLFNILILQAAGIMFELGQGEISTMNVFCIGIVAFTLLLRISRPVNIYMGVLLSVLGAAFAALFLLGGGFFALDSLFSRNAFFYLPLAVMTPHLCGLIGGFIRRTGEWWQLNKKR
;
A
#
# COMPACT_ATOMS: atom_id res chain seq x y z
N MET A 1 -17.55 -46.94 0.05
CA MET A 1 -16.73 -45.71 0.25
C MET A 1 -15.61 -45.75 -0.78
N GLU A 2 -15.66 -44.92 -1.79
CA GLU A 2 -14.58 -44.83 -2.76
C GLU A 2 -13.31 -44.29 -2.06
N ARG A 3 -12.11 -44.66 -2.53
CA ARG A 3 -10.82 -44.23 -1.95
C ARG A 3 -10.69 -42.70 -1.79
N HIS A 4 -11.59 -41.95 -2.39
CA HIS A 4 -11.58 -40.46 -2.36
C HIS A 4 -12.14 -39.89 -1.05
N ASP A 5 -13.04 -40.60 -0.38
CA ASP A 5 -13.69 -40.19 0.87
C ASP A 5 -12.74 -40.27 2.09
N ILE A 6 -11.62 -41.02 1.97
CA ILE A 6 -10.73 -41.30 3.07
C ILE A 6 -9.51 -40.34 3.08
N GLY A 7 -9.06 -39.88 1.90
CA GLY A 7 -7.86 -39.08 1.75
C GLY A 7 -6.55 -39.81 2.11
N LEU A 8 -5.46 -39.09 2.34
CA LEU A 8 -4.15 -39.68 2.73
C LEU A 8 -4.12 -40.01 4.21
N THR A 9 -3.48 -41.14 4.56
CA THR A 9 -3.20 -41.48 5.96
C THR A 9 -2.00 -40.65 6.50
N ALA A 10 -1.92 -40.51 7.82
CA ALA A 10 -0.81 -39.80 8.48
C ALA A 10 0.58 -40.37 8.10
N GLU A 11 0.70 -41.68 7.86
CA GLU A 11 1.94 -42.32 7.42
C GLU A 11 2.28 -41.93 5.97
N GLN A 12 1.30 -41.91 5.08
CA GLN A 12 1.48 -41.50 3.68
C GLN A 12 1.88 -40.04 3.59
N VAL A 13 1.28 -39.15 4.40
CA VAL A 13 1.69 -37.74 4.50
C VAL A 13 3.15 -37.61 4.92
N ARG A 14 3.58 -38.33 5.99
CA ARG A 14 5.00 -38.30 6.43
C ARG A 14 5.96 -38.76 5.34
N ARG A 15 5.62 -39.82 4.57
CA ARG A 15 6.44 -40.29 3.44
C ARG A 15 6.61 -39.21 2.37
N ARG A 16 5.52 -38.47 2.02
CA ARG A 16 5.59 -37.39 1.04
C ARG A 16 6.38 -36.18 1.55
N VAL A 17 6.24 -35.85 2.83
CA VAL A 17 7.06 -34.81 3.47
C VAL A 17 8.55 -35.17 3.42
N ALA A 18 8.90 -36.43 3.76
CA ALA A 18 10.28 -36.92 3.70
C ALA A 18 10.84 -36.94 2.25
N ALA A 19 9.99 -37.15 1.25
CA ALA A 19 10.36 -37.09 -0.17
C ALA A 19 10.43 -35.66 -0.71
N GLY A 20 10.15 -34.62 0.10
CA GLY A 20 10.13 -33.22 -0.34
C GLY A 20 8.93 -32.86 -1.21
N ALA A 21 7.93 -33.73 -1.35
CA ALA A 21 6.71 -33.51 -2.13
C ALA A 21 5.68 -32.68 -1.34
N VAL A 22 6.10 -31.51 -0.86
CA VAL A 22 5.32 -30.58 -0.04
C VAL A 22 5.16 -29.25 -0.78
N ASN A 23 4.02 -28.62 -0.62
CA ASN A 23 3.71 -27.33 -1.27
C ASN A 23 4.43 -26.16 -0.59
N ILE A 24 5.75 -26.30 -0.36
CA ILE A 24 6.57 -25.22 0.11
C ILE A 24 6.79 -24.26 -1.03
N GLN A 25 6.03 -23.17 -1.04
CA GLN A 25 6.28 -22.08 -1.96
C GLN A 25 7.67 -21.49 -1.70
N PRO A 26 8.46 -21.12 -2.74
CA PRO A 26 9.72 -20.42 -2.55
C PRO A 26 9.43 -19.19 -1.68
N GLN A 27 10.09 -19.16 -0.51
CA GLN A 27 9.82 -18.21 0.55
C GLN A 27 9.65 -16.79 0.06
N GLY A 28 8.53 -16.26 0.42
CA GLY A 28 8.16 -14.91 0.79
C GLY A 28 8.63 -13.75 -0.07
N LEU A 29 7.75 -12.81 -0.19
CA LEU A 29 7.92 -11.41 -0.61
C LEU A 29 9.09 -10.68 0.09
N THR A 30 9.69 -11.27 1.15
CA THR A 30 10.79 -10.68 1.91
C THR A 30 12.15 -11.26 1.50
N PRO A 31 13.20 -10.43 1.37
CA PRO A 31 14.53 -10.89 1.01
C PRO A 31 15.11 -11.83 2.09
N THR A 32 15.97 -12.79 1.68
CA THR A 32 16.68 -13.68 2.62
C THR A 32 17.63 -12.87 3.51
N ALA A 33 17.91 -13.36 4.71
CA ALA A 33 18.83 -12.69 5.64
C ALA A 33 20.22 -12.45 5.01
N GLY A 34 20.76 -13.41 4.26
CA GLY A 34 22.03 -13.25 3.55
C GLY A 34 22.00 -12.13 2.51
N ARG A 35 20.86 -11.96 1.80
CA ARG A 35 20.67 -10.85 0.85
C ARG A 35 20.60 -9.49 1.57
N ILE A 36 19.99 -9.45 2.77
CA ILE A 36 19.94 -8.25 3.62
C ILE A 36 21.36 -7.85 4.04
N TYR A 37 22.16 -8.78 4.56
CA TYR A 37 23.55 -8.52 4.94
C TYR A 37 24.36 -8.00 3.75
N ARG A 38 24.35 -8.71 2.63
CA ARG A 38 25.10 -8.34 1.43
C ARG A 38 24.71 -6.95 0.89
N LYS A 39 23.42 -6.64 0.84
CA LYS A 39 22.87 -5.37 0.35
C LYS A 39 23.28 -4.17 1.22
N ASN A 40 23.36 -4.35 2.55
CA ASN A 40 23.70 -3.26 3.47
C ASN A 40 25.22 -3.11 3.66
N ILE A 41 26.00 -4.19 3.61
CA ILE A 41 27.45 -4.14 3.80
C ILE A 41 28.15 -3.72 2.50
N LEU A 42 27.85 -4.38 1.39
CA LEU A 42 28.51 -4.14 0.10
C LEU A 42 27.82 -3.00 -0.67
N THR A 43 27.75 -1.82 -0.06
CA THR A 43 27.37 -0.60 -0.74
C THR A 43 28.60 0.11 -1.27
N LEU A 44 28.48 0.80 -2.42
CA LEU A 44 29.59 1.59 -2.94
C LEU A 44 30.07 2.65 -1.93
N PHE A 45 29.14 3.22 -1.14
CA PHE A 45 29.49 4.17 -0.10
C PHE A 45 30.33 3.56 1.03
N ASN A 46 29.99 2.35 1.49
CA ASN A 46 30.81 1.65 2.49
C ASN A 46 32.20 1.31 1.93
N ILE A 47 32.29 0.97 0.66
CA ILE A 47 33.58 0.72 -0.01
C ILE A 47 34.39 2.01 -0.06
N ILE A 48 33.81 3.14 -0.48
CA ILE A 48 34.49 4.45 -0.48
C ILE A 48 34.95 4.84 0.93
N ASN A 49 34.07 4.75 1.93
CA ASN A 49 34.44 5.07 3.32
C ASN A 49 35.56 4.18 3.84
N LEU A 50 35.50 2.87 3.57
CA LEU A 50 36.55 1.95 3.98
C LEU A 50 37.89 2.27 3.30
N THR A 51 37.88 2.55 2.00
CA THR A 51 39.07 2.92 1.23
C THR A 51 39.69 4.23 1.77
N LEU A 52 38.87 5.26 2.01
CA LEU A 52 39.32 6.53 2.56
C LEU A 52 39.90 6.35 3.97
N ALA A 53 39.22 5.56 4.83
CA ALA A 53 39.70 5.28 6.17
C ALA A 53 41.06 4.56 6.16
N LEU A 54 41.23 3.55 5.31
CA LEU A 54 42.50 2.86 5.14
C LEU A 54 43.62 3.79 4.65
N LEU A 55 43.34 4.65 3.68
CA LEU A 55 44.31 5.63 3.19
C LEU A 55 44.73 6.60 4.31
N LEU A 56 43.77 7.11 5.12
CA LEU A 56 44.06 7.99 6.25
C LEU A 56 44.87 7.30 7.35
N ILE A 57 44.59 6.03 7.65
CA ILE A 57 45.36 5.23 8.62
C ILE A 57 46.81 5.05 8.12
N VAL A 58 47.00 4.71 6.86
CA VAL A 58 48.34 4.55 6.23
C VAL A 58 49.08 5.90 6.21
N ALA A 59 48.38 7.01 6.00
CA ALA A 59 48.95 8.37 6.11
C ALA A 59 49.25 8.84 7.54
N GLY A 60 49.08 7.98 8.55
CA GLY A 60 49.36 8.33 9.97
C GLY A 60 48.26 9.17 10.63
N GLN A 61 47.07 9.23 10.06
CA GLN A 61 45.92 10.04 10.54
C GLN A 61 44.72 9.18 10.97
N PRO A 62 44.88 8.21 11.91
CA PRO A 62 43.79 7.29 12.26
C PRO A 62 42.60 7.97 12.93
N GLN A 63 42.81 9.11 13.63
CA GLN A 63 41.73 9.87 14.26
C GLN A 63 40.74 10.43 13.24
N ASN A 64 41.21 10.80 12.06
CA ASN A 64 40.37 11.29 10.97
C ASN A 64 39.54 10.18 10.29
N ALA A 65 39.75 8.89 10.63
CA ALA A 65 38.92 7.76 10.19
C ALA A 65 37.67 7.52 11.10
N LEU A 66 37.38 8.39 12.10
CA LEU A 66 36.25 8.24 13.03
C LEU A 66 34.89 8.17 12.30
N PHE A 67 34.76 8.76 11.11
CA PHE A 67 33.56 8.64 10.27
C PHE A 67 33.22 7.19 9.91
N LEU A 68 34.21 6.30 9.88
CA LEU A 68 33.99 4.86 9.63
C LEU A 68 33.16 4.24 10.77
N GLY A 69 33.32 4.68 12.01
CA GLY A 69 32.50 4.28 13.15
C GLY A 69 31.03 4.63 12.93
N VAL A 70 30.74 5.82 12.41
CA VAL A 70 29.37 6.23 12.06
C VAL A 70 28.81 5.37 10.92
N ALA A 71 29.62 5.05 9.91
CA ALA A 71 29.22 4.17 8.80
C ALA A 71 28.90 2.73 9.29
N ILE A 72 29.70 2.20 10.23
CA ILE A 72 29.47 0.89 10.84
C ILE A 72 28.18 0.89 11.65
N VAL A 73 27.96 1.90 12.51
CA VAL A 73 26.74 2.04 13.30
C VAL A 73 25.51 2.11 12.38
N ASN A 74 25.55 2.94 11.35
CA ASN A 74 24.47 3.07 10.36
C ASN A 74 24.19 1.75 9.64
N THR A 75 25.23 1.05 9.18
CA THR A 75 25.10 -0.25 8.52
C THR A 75 24.49 -1.29 9.45
N THR A 76 24.95 -1.35 10.69
CA THR A 76 24.45 -2.30 11.73
C THR A 76 22.98 -2.01 12.04
N LEU A 77 22.62 -0.74 12.26
CA LEU A 77 21.24 -0.32 12.48
C LEU A 77 20.35 -0.69 11.28
N GLY A 78 20.82 -0.46 10.07
CA GLY A 78 20.13 -0.84 8.83
C GLY A 78 19.83 -2.34 8.76
N ILE A 79 20.83 -3.17 9.04
CA ILE A 79 20.68 -4.63 9.06
C ILE A 79 19.68 -5.07 10.14
N VAL A 80 19.85 -4.60 11.39
CA VAL A 80 18.95 -4.95 12.51
C VAL A 80 17.51 -4.57 12.19
N GLN A 81 17.29 -3.41 11.62
CA GLN A 81 15.96 -2.93 11.28
C GLN A 81 15.34 -3.70 10.12
N GLU A 82 16.10 -3.98 9.05
CA GLU A 82 15.60 -4.75 7.91
C GLU A 82 15.27 -6.20 8.32
N LEU A 83 16.05 -6.79 9.25
CA LEU A 83 15.75 -8.10 9.85
C LEU A 83 14.51 -8.07 10.74
N ARG A 84 14.33 -7.03 11.57
CA ARG A 84 13.10 -6.85 12.38
C ARG A 84 11.87 -6.65 11.48
N SER A 85 12.00 -5.86 10.45
CA SER A 85 10.96 -5.64 9.43
C SER A 85 10.55 -6.95 8.78
N LYS A 86 11.54 -7.71 8.30
CA LYS A 86 11.34 -9.04 7.74
C LYS A 86 10.55 -9.93 8.70
N LYS A 87 11.00 -10.06 9.95
CA LYS A 87 10.34 -10.91 10.96
C LYS A 87 8.89 -10.48 11.22
N THR A 88 8.62 -9.18 11.22
CA THR A 88 7.26 -8.65 11.42
C THR A 88 6.38 -8.92 10.22
N LEU A 89 6.87 -8.65 9.00
CA LEU A 89 6.13 -8.91 7.76
C LEU A 89 5.88 -10.40 7.55
N ASP A 90 6.87 -11.26 7.82
CA ASP A 90 6.72 -12.71 7.72
C ASP A 90 5.63 -13.24 8.70
N ARG A 91 5.56 -12.70 9.93
CA ARG A 91 4.48 -13.03 10.88
C ARG A 91 3.10 -12.55 10.41
N LEU A 92 3.02 -11.37 9.83
CA LEU A 92 1.76 -10.81 9.34
C LEU A 92 1.27 -11.54 8.09
N SER A 93 2.17 -11.98 7.21
CA SER A 93 1.81 -12.75 6.01
C SER A 93 1.20 -14.11 6.34
N ILE A 94 1.64 -14.76 7.42
CA ILE A 94 1.06 -16.02 7.91
C ILE A 94 -0.41 -15.82 8.31
N LEU A 95 -0.76 -14.69 8.92
CA LEU A 95 -2.14 -14.39 9.33
C LEU A 95 -3.11 -14.20 8.16
N ASN A 96 -2.60 -13.92 6.97
CA ASN A 96 -3.40 -13.68 5.76
C ASN A 96 -3.52 -14.90 4.85
N GLN A 97 -2.82 -16.01 5.12
CA GLN A 97 -2.95 -17.24 4.35
C GLN A 97 -4.30 -17.88 4.66
N SER A 98 -5.13 -18.05 3.62
CA SER A 98 -6.39 -18.76 3.74
C SER A 98 -6.11 -20.24 3.99
N ALA A 99 -6.67 -20.79 5.05
CA ALA A 99 -6.61 -22.21 5.30
C ALA A 99 -7.33 -23.00 4.18
N VAL A 100 -6.79 -24.15 3.83
CA VAL A 100 -7.36 -25.07 2.83
C VAL A 100 -7.88 -26.30 3.54
N THR A 101 -9.07 -26.74 3.18
CA THR A 101 -9.63 -27.97 3.76
C THR A 101 -9.17 -29.18 2.96
N ALA A 102 -8.55 -30.14 3.61
CA ALA A 102 -8.11 -31.41 3.03
C ALA A 102 -8.79 -32.60 3.74
N MET A 103 -9.06 -33.64 2.98
CA MET A 103 -9.48 -34.93 3.56
C MET A 103 -8.25 -35.75 3.92
N ARG A 104 -8.07 -36.08 5.21
CA ARG A 104 -7.00 -36.97 5.72
C ARG A 104 -7.55 -37.91 6.77
N ASP A 105 -7.21 -39.18 6.71
CA ASP A 105 -7.71 -40.23 7.61
C ASP A 105 -9.25 -40.22 7.72
N GLY A 106 -9.98 -39.93 6.60
CA GLY A 106 -11.46 -39.86 6.56
C GLY A 106 -12.06 -38.64 7.26
N LYS A 107 -11.27 -37.64 7.61
CA LYS A 107 -11.72 -36.41 8.27
C LYS A 107 -11.32 -35.17 7.47
N ALA A 108 -12.19 -34.17 7.46
CA ALA A 108 -11.87 -32.85 6.93
C ALA A 108 -10.95 -32.12 7.92
N VAL A 109 -9.75 -31.79 7.48
CA VAL A 109 -8.72 -31.11 8.28
C VAL A 109 -8.37 -29.79 7.62
N SER A 110 -8.32 -28.72 8.40
CA SER A 110 -7.86 -27.40 7.94
C SER A 110 -6.34 -27.34 7.95
N LEU A 111 -5.73 -27.05 6.80
CA LEU A 111 -4.28 -27.00 6.60
C LEU A 111 -3.86 -25.60 6.13
N ASN A 112 -2.63 -25.22 6.49
CA ASN A 112 -1.99 -24.10 5.80
C ASN A 112 -1.54 -24.56 4.39
N PRO A 113 -1.56 -23.67 3.37
CA PRO A 113 -1.13 -24.03 2.01
C PRO A 113 0.25 -24.70 1.93
N GLY A 114 1.18 -24.34 2.83
CA GLY A 114 2.51 -24.95 2.91
C GLY A 114 2.56 -26.34 3.50
N GLU A 115 1.46 -26.87 4.06
CA GLU A 115 1.34 -28.21 4.66
C GLU A 115 0.70 -29.22 3.68
N ILE A 116 0.24 -28.75 2.51
CA ILE A 116 -0.31 -29.58 1.45
C ILE A 116 0.81 -30.46 0.86
N VAL A 117 0.51 -31.73 0.67
CA VAL A 117 1.42 -32.66 0.00
C VAL A 117 0.84 -33.17 -1.31
N GLN A 118 1.70 -33.71 -2.16
CA GLN A 118 1.24 -34.35 -3.42
C GLN A 118 0.26 -35.48 -3.11
N ASP A 119 -0.77 -35.61 -3.93
CA ASP A 119 -1.89 -36.54 -3.82
C ASP A 119 -2.87 -36.28 -2.64
N ASP A 120 -2.74 -35.16 -1.91
CA ASP A 120 -3.78 -34.72 -0.99
C ASP A 120 -5.11 -34.54 -1.71
N VAL A 121 -6.20 -34.83 -1.05
CA VAL A 121 -7.56 -34.57 -1.52
C VAL A 121 -8.05 -33.28 -0.87
N LEU A 122 -8.26 -32.23 -1.68
CA LEU A 122 -8.70 -30.93 -1.20
C LEU A 122 -10.19 -30.71 -1.52
N LEU A 123 -10.87 -30.00 -0.62
CA LEU A 123 -12.24 -29.53 -0.81
C LEU A 123 -12.19 -28.04 -1.19
N ILE A 124 -12.65 -27.71 -2.39
CA ILE A 124 -12.71 -26.35 -2.91
C ILE A 124 -14.14 -25.84 -2.79
N SER A 125 -14.32 -24.63 -2.30
CA SER A 125 -15.59 -23.92 -2.24
C SER A 125 -15.48 -22.55 -2.92
N ALA A 126 -16.60 -21.95 -3.27
CA ALA A 126 -16.66 -20.62 -3.88
C ALA A 126 -15.89 -19.57 -3.06
N GLY A 127 -15.14 -18.69 -3.74
CA GLY A 127 -14.27 -17.68 -3.13
C GLY A 127 -12.91 -18.20 -2.66
N GLY A 128 -12.65 -19.52 -2.71
CA GLY A 128 -11.40 -20.14 -2.30
C GLY A 128 -10.29 -20.01 -3.34
N GLN A 129 -9.05 -19.82 -2.88
CA GLN A 129 -7.87 -19.88 -3.74
C GLN A 129 -7.44 -21.32 -3.93
N ILE A 130 -7.09 -21.71 -5.16
CA ILE A 130 -6.50 -23.01 -5.49
C ILE A 130 -5.02 -22.95 -5.12
N ALA A 131 -4.65 -23.67 -4.05
CA ALA A 131 -3.34 -23.58 -3.44
C ALA A 131 -2.25 -24.44 -4.12
N ALA A 132 -2.64 -25.45 -4.89
CA ALA A 132 -1.75 -26.36 -5.60
C ALA A 132 -2.42 -26.84 -6.89
N ASP A 133 -1.66 -27.26 -7.89
CA ASP A 133 -2.25 -27.82 -9.11
C ASP A 133 -2.93 -29.15 -8.79
N ALA A 134 -4.14 -29.34 -9.27
CA ALA A 134 -4.94 -30.50 -8.93
C ALA A 134 -5.85 -30.93 -10.09
N VAL A 135 -6.34 -32.18 -10.04
CA VAL A 135 -7.35 -32.70 -10.93
C VAL A 135 -8.69 -32.86 -10.21
N VAL A 136 -9.76 -32.42 -10.84
CA VAL A 136 -11.11 -32.49 -10.30
C VAL A 136 -11.57 -33.96 -10.26
N LEU A 137 -11.93 -34.44 -9.08
CA LEU A 137 -12.48 -35.76 -8.84
C LEU A 137 -14.02 -35.71 -8.94
N GLU A 138 -14.62 -34.71 -8.30
CA GLU A 138 -16.07 -34.45 -8.32
C GLU A 138 -16.29 -32.95 -8.40
N SER A 139 -17.31 -32.51 -9.12
CA SER A 139 -17.65 -31.10 -9.31
C SER A 139 -19.15 -30.88 -9.15
N GLU A 140 -19.53 -29.94 -8.32
CA GLU A 140 -20.87 -29.41 -8.14
C GLU A 140 -20.95 -27.99 -8.69
N GLY A 141 -20.84 -27.84 -10.02
CA GLY A 141 -20.91 -26.56 -10.70
C GLY A 141 -19.70 -25.66 -10.44
N LEU A 142 -18.50 -26.24 -10.29
CA LEU A 142 -17.27 -25.45 -10.10
C LEU A 142 -16.97 -24.56 -11.30
N GLU A 143 -16.85 -23.26 -11.08
CA GLU A 143 -16.33 -22.28 -12.02
C GLU A 143 -15.05 -21.67 -11.46
N VAL A 144 -13.99 -21.65 -12.26
CA VAL A 144 -12.67 -21.17 -11.86
C VAL A 144 -12.27 -19.96 -12.70
N ASN A 145 -11.78 -18.92 -12.05
CA ASN A 145 -11.18 -17.75 -12.71
C ASN A 145 -9.66 -17.92 -12.74
N GLU A 146 -9.12 -17.96 -13.94
CA GLU A 146 -7.68 -18.12 -14.21
C GLU A 146 -7.02 -16.79 -14.67
N ALA A 147 -7.70 -15.67 -14.53
CA ALA A 147 -7.28 -14.36 -15.05
C ALA A 147 -5.91 -13.89 -14.56
N LEU A 148 -5.53 -14.24 -13.32
CA LEU A 148 -4.20 -13.92 -12.79
C LEU A 148 -3.07 -14.72 -13.44
N LEU A 149 -3.40 -15.83 -14.09
CA LEU A 149 -2.44 -16.73 -14.72
C LEU A 149 -2.38 -16.49 -16.24
N THR A 150 -3.54 -16.37 -16.88
CA THR A 150 -3.68 -16.27 -18.34
C THR A 150 -3.90 -14.84 -18.84
N GLY A 151 -4.38 -13.95 -17.98
CA GLY A 151 -4.81 -12.60 -18.35
C GLY A 151 -6.25 -12.53 -18.90
N GLU A 152 -6.92 -13.67 -19.12
CA GLU A 152 -8.30 -13.76 -19.58
C GLU A 152 -9.26 -13.77 -18.40
N SER A 153 -10.29 -12.94 -18.43
CA SER A 153 -11.20 -12.71 -17.29
C SER A 153 -12.41 -13.64 -17.26
N ASP A 154 -12.56 -14.54 -18.24
CA ASP A 154 -13.70 -15.43 -18.31
C ASP A 154 -13.62 -16.56 -17.28
N ASN A 155 -14.77 -16.87 -16.67
CA ASN A 155 -14.85 -17.98 -15.74
C ASN A 155 -14.96 -19.30 -16.52
N ILE A 156 -14.12 -20.26 -16.18
CA ILE A 156 -14.02 -21.54 -16.87
C ILE A 156 -14.74 -22.60 -16.03
N PRO A 157 -15.84 -23.21 -16.53
CA PRO A 157 -16.48 -24.33 -15.84
C PRO A 157 -15.55 -25.55 -15.85
N LYS A 158 -15.34 -26.16 -14.69
CA LYS A 158 -14.48 -27.34 -14.49
C LYS A 158 -15.33 -28.56 -14.15
N ARG A 159 -15.12 -29.64 -14.90
CA ARG A 159 -15.79 -30.92 -14.74
C ARG A 159 -14.84 -31.98 -14.20
N ARG A 160 -15.37 -33.15 -13.84
CA ARG A 160 -14.55 -34.29 -13.43
C ARG A 160 -13.49 -34.61 -14.47
N GLY A 161 -12.22 -34.72 -14.05
CA GLY A 161 -11.06 -34.97 -14.90
C GLY A 161 -10.35 -33.73 -15.38
N ASP A 162 -10.93 -32.53 -15.25
CA ASP A 162 -10.27 -31.27 -15.63
C ASP A 162 -9.21 -30.89 -14.62
N THR A 163 -8.20 -30.15 -15.09
CA THR A 163 -7.13 -29.62 -14.24
C THR A 163 -7.52 -28.23 -13.72
N VAL A 164 -7.26 -28.01 -12.45
CA VAL A 164 -7.30 -26.69 -11.81
C VAL A 164 -5.87 -26.28 -11.45
N LEU A 165 -5.52 -25.04 -11.73
CA LEU A 165 -4.16 -24.52 -11.61
C LEU A 165 -3.98 -23.74 -10.29
N SER A 166 -2.85 -23.93 -9.64
CA SER A 166 -2.45 -23.14 -8.47
C SER A 166 -2.42 -21.64 -8.81
N GLY A 167 -2.92 -20.82 -7.90
CA GLY A 167 -3.02 -19.37 -8.10
C GLY A 167 -4.30 -18.89 -8.77
N SER A 168 -5.13 -19.80 -9.33
CA SER A 168 -6.50 -19.48 -9.76
C SER A 168 -7.49 -19.47 -8.59
N PHE A 169 -8.73 -19.05 -8.85
CA PHE A 169 -9.76 -18.88 -7.81
C PHE A 169 -11.08 -19.51 -8.21
N SER A 170 -11.72 -20.20 -7.25
CA SER A 170 -13.09 -20.67 -7.42
C SER A 170 -14.05 -19.48 -7.30
N VAL A 171 -14.87 -19.26 -8.33
CA VAL A 171 -15.89 -18.18 -8.37
C VAL A 171 -17.25 -18.68 -7.91
N ALA A 172 -17.61 -19.90 -8.31
CA ALA A 172 -18.89 -20.52 -7.98
C ALA A 172 -18.75 -22.04 -7.84
N GLY A 173 -19.71 -22.66 -7.19
CA GLY A 173 -19.79 -24.10 -7.00
C GLY A 173 -18.80 -24.66 -5.97
N SER A 174 -18.72 -25.98 -5.89
CA SER A 174 -17.80 -26.73 -5.04
C SER A 174 -17.20 -27.91 -5.80
N ALA A 175 -16.02 -28.36 -5.35
CA ALA A 175 -15.39 -29.55 -5.91
C ALA A 175 -14.46 -30.26 -4.94
N THR A 176 -14.32 -31.59 -5.14
CA THR A 176 -13.25 -32.37 -4.53
C THR A 176 -12.16 -32.59 -5.59
N VAL A 177 -10.90 -32.22 -5.22
CA VAL A 177 -9.77 -32.27 -6.16
C VAL A 177 -8.61 -33.04 -5.57
N ARG A 178 -7.79 -33.69 -6.41
CA ARG A 178 -6.56 -34.36 -6.01
C ARG A 178 -5.35 -33.56 -6.48
N VAL A 179 -4.46 -33.24 -5.56
CA VAL A 179 -3.21 -32.50 -5.82
C VAL A 179 -2.28 -33.31 -6.73
N THR A 180 -1.85 -32.71 -7.82
CA THR A 180 -0.94 -33.30 -8.82
C THR A 180 0.48 -32.74 -8.75
N ALA A 181 0.61 -31.42 -8.51
CA ALA A 181 1.91 -30.75 -8.40
C ALA A 181 1.93 -29.79 -7.21
N VAL A 182 3.08 -29.73 -6.53
CA VAL A 182 3.31 -28.93 -5.31
C VAL A 182 4.64 -28.18 -5.37
N GLY A 183 4.74 -27.08 -4.64
CA GLY A 183 5.97 -26.31 -4.44
C GLY A 183 6.55 -25.80 -5.77
N SER A 184 7.81 -26.10 -6.06
CA SER A 184 8.51 -25.64 -7.27
C SER A 184 7.97 -26.18 -8.59
N SER A 185 7.24 -27.28 -8.54
CA SER A 185 6.63 -27.92 -9.73
C SER A 185 5.22 -27.41 -10.03
N SER A 186 4.62 -26.57 -9.17
CA SER A 186 3.30 -25.99 -9.40
C SER A 186 3.36 -24.90 -10.47
N PHE A 187 2.25 -24.76 -11.22
CA PHE A 187 2.12 -23.79 -12.32
C PHE A 187 2.36 -22.36 -11.86
N ALA A 188 1.78 -21.94 -10.73
CA ALA A 188 2.00 -20.59 -10.18
C ALA A 188 3.47 -20.33 -9.85
N THR A 189 4.20 -21.34 -9.37
CA THR A 189 5.62 -21.20 -9.05
C THR A 189 6.47 -21.14 -10.32
N ALA A 190 6.18 -21.96 -11.33
CA ALA A 190 6.87 -21.94 -12.63
C ALA A 190 6.65 -20.57 -13.31
N LEU A 191 5.42 -20.05 -13.34
CA LEU A 191 5.07 -18.74 -13.87
C LEU A 191 5.78 -17.61 -13.09
N THR A 192 5.84 -17.73 -11.77
CA THR A 192 6.52 -16.73 -10.91
C THR A 192 8.03 -16.75 -11.09
N ALA A 193 8.62 -17.90 -11.37
CA ALA A 193 10.06 -18.01 -11.68
C ALA A 193 10.41 -17.33 -13.00
N GLU A 194 9.55 -17.42 -14.00
CA GLU A 194 9.65 -16.72 -15.28
C GLU A 194 9.35 -15.21 -15.13
N ALA A 195 8.33 -14.85 -14.32
CA ALA A 195 7.96 -13.49 -13.98
C ALA A 195 8.92 -12.81 -12.97
N LYS A 196 9.85 -13.52 -12.33
CA LYS A 196 10.90 -12.92 -11.47
C LYS A 196 11.82 -11.96 -12.22
N LYS A 197 11.68 -11.85 -13.54
CA LYS A 197 12.20 -10.74 -14.34
C LYS A 197 11.29 -9.50 -14.31
N VAL A 198 10.08 -9.58 -13.76
CA VAL A 198 9.14 -8.44 -13.63
C VAL A 198 9.53 -7.61 -12.41
N LYS A 199 9.77 -6.33 -12.66
CA LYS A 199 10.08 -5.23 -11.75
C LYS A 199 9.44 -5.40 -10.37
N GLU A 200 10.28 -5.49 -9.31
CA GLU A 200 9.85 -5.17 -7.95
C GLU A 200 9.13 -3.80 -8.00
N GLN A 201 7.89 -3.73 -7.55
CA GLN A 201 7.18 -2.46 -7.37
C GLN A 201 7.96 -1.64 -6.33
N THR A 202 8.86 -0.81 -6.81
CA THR A 202 9.60 0.11 -5.95
C THR A 202 8.77 1.36 -5.76
N SER A 203 8.59 1.78 -4.51
CA SER A 203 8.01 3.07 -4.12
C SER A 203 8.57 4.18 -5.01
N HIS A 204 7.71 5.12 -5.45
CA HIS A 204 8.13 6.29 -6.24
C HIS A 204 9.20 7.08 -5.49
N LEU A 205 8.99 7.31 -4.18
CA LEU A 205 9.93 7.97 -3.28
C LEU A 205 11.28 7.27 -3.27
N MET A 206 11.28 5.94 -3.10
CA MET A 206 12.52 5.14 -3.11
C MET A 206 13.23 5.19 -4.47
N ARG A 207 12.48 5.24 -5.57
CA ARG A 207 13.03 5.37 -6.93
C ARG A 207 13.72 6.72 -7.10
N VAL A 208 13.07 7.80 -6.67
CA VAL A 208 13.64 9.16 -6.70
C VAL A 208 14.90 9.25 -5.84
N LEU A 209 14.85 8.78 -4.59
CA LEU A 209 16.02 8.79 -3.70
C LEU A 209 17.18 7.96 -4.25
N LYS A 210 16.92 6.77 -4.77
CA LYS A 210 17.95 5.95 -5.45
C LYS A 210 18.51 6.64 -6.70
N GLY A 211 17.70 7.40 -7.43
CA GLY A 211 18.13 8.21 -8.57
C GLY A 211 19.11 9.30 -8.13
N ILE A 212 18.76 10.08 -7.12
CA ILE A 212 19.64 11.12 -6.54
C ILE A 212 20.96 10.50 -6.09
N ILE A 213 20.92 9.42 -5.32
CA ILE A 213 22.12 8.73 -4.81
C ILE A 213 22.99 8.23 -5.95
N ARG A 214 22.40 7.70 -7.03
CA ARG A 214 23.18 7.24 -8.22
C ARG A 214 23.93 8.38 -8.87
N VAL A 215 23.29 9.53 -9.08
CA VAL A 215 23.95 10.71 -9.66
C VAL A 215 25.09 11.18 -8.76
N LEU A 216 24.83 11.32 -7.45
CA LEU A 216 25.86 11.72 -6.47
C LEU A 216 27.06 10.76 -6.50
N THR A 217 26.81 9.46 -6.51
CA THR A 217 27.85 8.43 -6.57
C THR A 217 28.77 8.57 -7.79
N MET A 218 28.22 8.93 -8.94
CA MET A 218 29.00 9.15 -10.17
C MET A 218 29.87 10.41 -10.06
N VAL A 219 29.47 11.39 -9.26
CA VAL A 219 30.11 12.69 -9.15
C VAL A 219 31.17 12.72 -8.03
N ILE A 220 30.97 11.97 -6.95
CA ILE A 220 31.84 12.01 -5.74
C ILE A 220 33.28 11.62 -6.06
N VAL A 221 33.50 10.51 -6.78
CA VAL A 221 34.86 10.01 -7.04
C VAL A 221 35.66 10.94 -7.95
N PRO A 222 35.12 11.41 -9.09
CA PRO A 222 35.83 12.38 -9.92
C PRO A 222 36.17 13.69 -9.21
N ILE A 223 35.19 14.25 -8.46
CA ILE A 223 35.42 15.51 -7.71
C ILE A 223 36.45 15.30 -6.61
N GLY A 224 36.37 14.19 -5.85
CA GLY A 224 37.35 13.89 -4.81
C GLY A 224 38.76 13.71 -5.35
N ALA A 225 38.93 13.00 -6.48
CA ALA A 225 40.20 12.83 -7.13
C ALA A 225 40.78 14.16 -7.69
N LEU A 226 39.94 14.98 -8.29
CA LEU A 226 40.32 16.29 -8.78
C LEU A 226 40.73 17.23 -7.65
N LEU A 227 39.96 17.24 -6.56
CA LEU A 227 40.27 18.05 -5.35
C LEU A 227 41.59 17.59 -4.73
N PHE A 228 41.83 16.28 -4.58
CA PHE A 228 43.12 15.75 -4.12
C PHE A 228 44.27 16.23 -5.01
N TYR A 229 44.13 16.10 -6.34
CA TYR A 229 45.16 16.51 -7.29
C TYR A 229 45.47 18.03 -7.19
N THR A 230 44.45 18.88 -7.16
CA THR A 230 44.62 20.33 -7.11
C THR A 230 45.25 20.79 -5.79
N GLN A 231 44.83 20.23 -4.65
CA GLN A 231 45.41 20.54 -3.34
C GLN A 231 46.85 20.05 -3.21
N TYR A 232 47.15 18.83 -3.70
CA TYR A 232 48.53 18.32 -3.74
C TYR A 232 49.44 19.23 -4.57
N ARG A 233 48.96 19.69 -5.73
CA ARG A 233 49.69 20.61 -6.60
C ARG A 233 49.92 21.99 -5.95
N ALA A 234 49.01 22.48 -5.15
CA ALA A 234 49.09 23.78 -4.48
C ALA A 234 49.96 23.76 -3.22
N GLY A 235 49.87 22.75 -2.37
CA GLY A 235 50.53 22.69 -1.05
C GLY A 235 51.71 21.70 -0.99
N GLY A 236 51.81 20.72 -1.91
CA GLY A 236 52.88 19.70 -1.93
C GLY A 236 52.77 18.60 -0.85
N ASP A 237 51.82 18.72 0.11
CA ASP A 237 51.61 17.72 1.17
C ASP A 237 50.52 16.75 0.81
N ILE A 238 50.90 15.47 0.69
CA ILE A 238 49.99 14.38 0.39
C ILE A 238 48.94 14.17 1.51
N THR A 239 49.37 14.34 2.78
CA THR A 239 48.50 14.11 3.93
C THR A 239 47.39 15.17 4.00
N GLU A 240 47.73 16.43 3.80
CA GLU A 240 46.78 17.54 3.80
C GLU A 240 45.77 17.40 2.63
N ALA A 241 46.28 17.11 1.43
CA ALA A 241 45.46 16.88 0.25
C ALA A 241 44.51 15.68 0.44
N LEU A 242 44.96 14.58 1.08
CA LEU A 242 44.14 13.44 1.41
C LEU A 242 43.08 13.75 2.45
N LEU A 243 43.40 14.53 3.49
CA LEU A 243 42.43 14.97 4.51
C LEU A 243 41.32 15.81 3.89
N GLY A 244 41.66 16.76 3.03
CA GLY A 244 40.72 17.62 2.32
C GLY A 244 39.79 16.79 1.40
N ALA A 245 40.37 15.89 0.58
CA ALA A 245 39.59 15.03 -0.28
C ALA A 245 38.66 14.09 0.51
N ALA A 246 39.17 13.51 1.61
CA ALA A 246 38.36 12.65 2.49
C ALA A 246 37.20 13.41 3.15
N ALA A 247 37.45 14.63 3.63
CA ALA A 247 36.42 15.48 4.22
C ALA A 247 35.33 15.84 3.21
N ALA A 248 35.73 16.22 2.00
CA ALA A 248 34.81 16.51 0.91
C ALA A 248 33.96 15.29 0.54
N MET A 249 34.60 14.15 0.26
CA MET A 249 33.90 12.93 -0.18
C MET A 249 32.95 12.37 0.88
N THR A 250 33.36 12.34 2.16
CA THR A 250 32.48 11.89 3.26
C THR A 250 31.31 12.82 3.47
N GLY A 251 31.46 14.13 3.27
CA GLY A 251 30.39 15.11 3.32
C GLY A 251 29.37 15.00 2.19
N MET A 252 29.82 14.57 1.00
CA MET A 252 28.92 14.39 -0.16
C MET A 252 28.01 13.16 -0.04
N ILE A 253 28.30 12.20 0.84
CA ILE A 253 27.56 10.94 0.97
C ILE A 253 26.38 11.12 1.91
N PRO A 254 25.10 11.01 1.44
CA PRO A 254 23.92 11.10 2.32
C PRO A 254 23.73 9.78 3.08
N GLN A 255 24.63 9.50 4.02
CA GLN A 255 24.59 8.27 4.83
C GLN A 255 23.30 8.19 5.63
N GLY A 256 22.62 7.05 5.60
CA GLY A 256 21.42 6.83 6.40
C GLY A 256 20.09 7.26 5.78
N LEU A 257 20.06 8.06 4.70
CA LEU A 257 18.79 8.50 4.09
C LEU A 257 17.91 7.32 3.63
N VAL A 258 18.49 6.34 2.93
CA VAL A 258 17.77 5.12 2.48
C VAL A 258 17.36 4.26 3.65
N MET A 259 18.24 4.13 4.64
CA MET A 259 17.97 3.38 5.86
C MET A 259 16.78 3.99 6.62
N LEU A 260 16.81 5.29 6.89
CA LEU A 260 15.73 5.96 7.63
C LEU A 260 14.39 5.92 6.88
N THR A 261 14.41 5.96 5.54
CA THR A 261 13.21 5.76 4.74
C THR A 261 12.61 4.37 4.98
N GLY A 262 13.43 3.32 4.93
CA GLY A 262 13.01 1.96 5.23
C GLY A 262 12.48 1.78 6.65
N VAL A 263 13.15 2.40 7.63
CA VAL A 263 12.71 2.44 9.05
C VAL A 263 11.34 3.08 9.17
N THR A 264 11.16 4.25 8.58
CA THR A 264 9.92 5.01 8.67
C THR A 264 8.75 4.19 8.10
N LEU A 265 8.92 3.59 6.94
CA LEU A 265 7.92 2.71 6.32
C LEU A 265 7.60 1.49 7.21
N THR A 266 8.61 0.88 7.82
CA THR A 266 8.41 -0.28 8.71
C THR A 266 7.67 0.09 9.99
N VAL A 267 8.06 1.20 10.64
CA VAL A 267 7.38 1.69 11.84
C VAL A 267 5.92 2.00 11.51
N SER A 268 5.65 2.56 10.32
CA SER A 268 4.30 2.83 9.83
C SER A 268 3.51 1.56 9.62
N ALA A 269 4.09 0.52 9.01
CA ALA A 269 3.42 -0.77 8.83
C ALA A 269 3.05 -1.41 10.19
N VAL A 270 3.95 -1.35 11.18
CA VAL A 270 3.66 -1.83 12.55
C VAL A 270 2.57 -0.99 13.22
N SER A 271 2.59 0.33 13.04
CA SER A 271 1.57 1.25 13.56
C SER A 271 0.18 0.94 12.98
N LEU A 272 0.12 0.70 11.66
CA LEU A 272 -1.11 0.33 10.95
C LEU A 272 -1.63 -1.05 11.38
N ALA A 273 -0.75 -2.03 11.55
CA ALA A 273 -1.14 -3.36 12.04
C ALA A 273 -1.79 -3.30 13.43
N LYS A 274 -1.27 -2.46 14.34
CA LYS A 274 -1.90 -2.20 15.66
C LYS A 274 -3.29 -1.57 15.53
N ARG A 275 -3.55 -0.86 14.44
CA ARG A 275 -4.86 -0.26 14.11
C ARG A 275 -5.68 -1.16 13.18
N LYS A 276 -5.36 -2.46 13.14
CA LYS A 276 -6.08 -3.49 12.40
C LYS A 276 -6.13 -3.27 10.88
N ALA A 277 -5.14 -2.57 10.34
CA ALA A 277 -4.88 -2.47 8.90
C ALA A 277 -3.58 -3.22 8.58
N LEU A 278 -3.71 -4.39 7.95
CA LEU A 278 -2.56 -5.22 7.55
C LEU A 278 -1.94 -4.67 6.27
N VAL A 279 -0.65 -4.39 6.32
CA VAL A 279 0.13 -3.89 5.17
C VAL A 279 0.81 -5.08 4.48
N GLN A 280 0.49 -5.32 3.23
CA GLN A 280 1.14 -6.35 2.41
C GLN A 280 2.28 -5.77 1.56
N SER A 281 2.13 -4.50 1.16
CA SER A 281 3.09 -3.78 0.33
C SER A 281 3.52 -2.49 1.03
N LEU A 282 4.80 -2.36 1.39
CA LEU A 282 5.34 -1.12 1.97
C LEU A 282 5.20 0.09 1.03
N PRO A 283 5.42 -0.04 -0.29
CA PRO A 283 5.13 1.02 -1.25
C PRO A 283 3.68 1.50 -1.24
N GLY A 284 2.72 0.63 -0.93
CA GLY A 284 1.30 0.97 -0.82
C GLY A 284 1.03 2.10 0.18
N ILE A 285 1.80 2.18 1.29
CA ILE A 285 1.67 3.24 2.30
C ILE A 285 1.92 4.62 1.68
N GLU A 286 2.94 4.73 0.84
CA GLU A 286 3.26 5.96 0.12
C GLU A 286 2.19 6.26 -0.94
N THR A 287 1.81 5.24 -1.70
CA THR A 287 0.89 5.39 -2.82
C THR A 287 -0.46 5.90 -2.34
N LEU A 288 -1.03 5.30 -1.27
CA LEU A 288 -2.32 5.73 -0.74
C LEU A 288 -2.32 7.19 -0.27
N ALA A 289 -1.21 7.68 0.25
CA ALA A 289 -1.09 9.09 0.64
C ALA A 289 -1.17 10.09 -0.53
N ARG A 290 -0.96 9.62 -1.74
CA ARG A 290 -0.98 10.39 -3.00
C ARG A 290 -2.23 10.16 -3.82
N VAL A 291 -3.09 9.23 -3.41
CA VAL A 291 -4.36 8.93 -4.09
C VAL A 291 -5.22 10.17 -4.17
N ASP A 292 -5.70 10.46 -5.36
CA ASP A 292 -6.65 11.53 -5.67
C ASP A 292 -8.00 11.01 -6.18
N VAL A 293 -8.06 9.72 -6.60
CA VAL A 293 -9.31 9.03 -6.96
C VAL A 293 -9.43 7.71 -6.20
N LEU A 294 -10.47 7.57 -5.38
CA LEU A 294 -10.82 6.35 -4.66
C LEU A 294 -12.01 5.67 -5.35
N CYS A 295 -11.75 4.53 -5.98
CA CYS A 295 -12.75 3.70 -6.62
C CYS A 295 -13.25 2.66 -5.61
N LEU A 296 -14.55 2.63 -5.39
CA LEU A 296 -15.24 1.83 -4.39
C LEU A 296 -16.07 0.76 -5.10
N ASP A 297 -15.89 -0.51 -4.75
CA ASP A 297 -16.93 -1.51 -5.03
C ASP A 297 -18.14 -1.25 -4.10
N LYS A 298 -19.33 -1.62 -4.53
CA LYS A 298 -20.55 -1.47 -3.73
C LYS A 298 -20.58 -2.49 -2.59
N THR A 299 -20.54 -3.77 -2.96
CA THR A 299 -20.79 -4.90 -2.06
C THR A 299 -19.58 -5.13 -1.15
N GLY A 300 -19.84 -5.38 0.15
CA GLY A 300 -18.76 -5.62 1.10
C GLY A 300 -17.86 -4.41 1.41
N THR A 301 -17.94 -3.31 0.63
CA THR A 301 -17.17 -2.06 0.81
C THR A 301 -18.05 -0.90 1.29
N ILE A 302 -18.97 -0.41 0.47
CA ILE A 302 -19.94 0.64 0.86
C ILE A 302 -21.01 0.02 1.76
N THR A 303 -21.42 -1.20 1.44
CA THR A 303 -22.35 -2.00 2.23
C THR A 303 -21.61 -3.01 3.09
N ASP A 304 -22.23 -3.50 4.15
CA ASP A 304 -21.65 -4.52 5.04
C ASP A 304 -21.77 -5.95 4.49
N GLY A 305 -22.38 -6.09 3.31
CA GLY A 305 -22.64 -7.37 2.66
C GLY A 305 -23.86 -8.08 3.20
N THR A 306 -24.71 -7.42 3.98
CA THR A 306 -26.01 -7.94 4.44
C THR A 306 -27.14 -7.33 3.64
N LEU A 307 -28.26 -8.06 3.55
CA LEU A 307 -29.53 -7.57 3.03
C LEU A 307 -30.51 -7.41 4.18
N THR A 308 -31.24 -6.32 4.17
CA THR A 308 -32.33 -6.06 5.10
C THR A 308 -33.65 -6.10 4.34
N PHE A 309 -34.64 -6.80 4.89
CA PHE A 309 -35.99 -6.73 4.38
C PHE A 309 -36.58 -5.36 4.78
N GLU A 310 -37.23 -4.67 3.81
CA GLU A 310 -37.79 -3.33 4.02
C GLU A 310 -39.32 -3.34 4.03
N GLN A 311 -39.95 -3.90 2.98
CA GLN A 311 -41.41 -3.89 2.87
C GLN A 311 -41.96 -4.97 1.96
N THR A 312 -43.23 -5.31 2.19
CA THR A 312 -44.05 -6.15 1.33
C THR A 312 -45.10 -5.29 0.63
N VAL A 313 -45.21 -5.38 -0.69
CA VAL A 313 -46.29 -4.81 -1.47
C VAL A 313 -47.22 -5.95 -1.88
N LEU A 314 -48.42 -5.99 -1.32
CA LEU A 314 -49.39 -7.06 -1.57
C LEU A 314 -50.07 -6.84 -2.93
N MET A 315 -50.33 -7.93 -3.65
CA MET A 315 -51.20 -7.96 -4.83
C MET A 315 -52.63 -8.18 -4.45
N GLU A 316 -53.55 -7.75 -5.32
CA GLU A 316 -55.01 -7.94 -5.09
C GLU A 316 -55.36 -9.41 -4.81
N GLY A 317 -56.17 -9.64 -3.78
CA GLY A 317 -56.64 -10.96 -3.39
C GLY A 317 -55.79 -11.74 -2.41
N TYR A 318 -54.66 -11.15 -1.90
CA TYR A 318 -53.79 -11.80 -0.93
C TYR A 318 -53.66 -11.01 0.35
N SER A 319 -53.61 -11.70 1.50
CA SER A 319 -53.40 -11.08 2.82
C SER A 319 -51.91 -11.12 3.23
N LYS A 320 -51.53 -10.26 4.19
CA LYS A 320 -50.19 -10.24 4.74
C LYS A 320 -49.84 -11.56 5.44
N GLU A 321 -50.81 -12.19 6.08
CA GLU A 321 -50.68 -13.45 6.80
C GLU A 321 -50.38 -14.60 5.83
N GLU A 322 -51.08 -14.64 4.70
CA GLU A 322 -50.86 -15.64 3.66
C GLU A 322 -49.48 -15.52 3.00
N VAL A 323 -49.06 -14.28 2.72
CA VAL A 323 -47.73 -14.02 2.16
C VAL A 323 -46.64 -14.39 3.17
N SER A 324 -46.80 -14.05 4.43
CA SER A 324 -45.84 -14.43 5.48
C SER A 324 -45.71 -15.92 5.65
N ALA A 325 -46.85 -16.66 5.63
CA ALA A 325 -46.84 -18.10 5.73
C ALA A 325 -46.22 -18.76 4.50
N ALA A 326 -46.46 -18.21 3.31
CA ALA A 326 -45.86 -18.71 2.05
C ALA A 326 -44.34 -18.53 2.05
N VAL A 327 -43.83 -17.34 2.45
CA VAL A 327 -42.38 -17.09 2.56
C VAL A 327 -41.76 -17.97 3.63
N ALA A 328 -42.34 -18.09 4.82
CA ALA A 328 -41.85 -18.96 5.88
C ALA A 328 -41.81 -20.45 5.46
N GLY A 329 -42.87 -20.89 4.74
CA GLY A 329 -42.94 -22.22 4.18
C GLY A 329 -41.84 -22.49 3.16
N LEU A 330 -41.62 -21.54 2.24
CA LEU A 330 -40.58 -21.63 1.21
C LEU A 330 -39.17 -21.63 1.86
N MET A 331 -38.93 -20.77 2.84
CA MET A 331 -37.64 -20.68 3.57
C MET A 331 -37.39 -21.95 4.43
N GLY A 332 -38.42 -22.63 4.88
CA GLY A 332 -38.30 -23.91 5.58
C GLY A 332 -38.00 -25.08 4.65
N ALA A 333 -38.51 -25.03 3.40
CA ALA A 333 -38.32 -26.06 2.38
C ALA A 333 -36.96 -25.96 1.65
N LEU A 334 -36.47 -24.75 1.41
CA LEU A 334 -35.22 -24.48 0.71
C LEU A 334 -34.02 -24.47 1.68
N ARG A 335 -32.92 -25.10 1.23
CA ARG A 335 -31.61 -25.07 1.95
C ARG A 335 -30.69 -23.97 1.45
N ASP A 336 -31.21 -23.01 0.70
CA ASP A 336 -30.42 -21.89 0.18
C ASP A 336 -29.87 -21.05 1.31
N ASP A 337 -28.54 -20.83 1.35
CA ASP A 337 -27.83 -20.02 2.33
C ASP A 337 -27.32 -18.68 1.75
N ASN A 338 -27.98 -18.20 0.68
CA ASN A 338 -27.65 -16.90 0.10
C ASN A 338 -28.21 -15.74 0.96
N LEU A 339 -27.68 -14.54 0.74
CA LEU A 339 -28.03 -13.32 1.53
C LEU A 339 -29.53 -13.04 1.50
N THR A 340 -30.21 -13.26 0.39
CA THR A 340 -31.66 -13.09 0.23
C THR A 340 -32.42 -14.03 1.13
N ALA A 341 -32.10 -15.32 1.11
CA ALA A 341 -32.74 -16.30 1.97
C ALA A 341 -32.47 -16.02 3.46
N THR A 342 -31.28 -15.56 3.80
CA THR A 342 -30.92 -15.18 5.17
C THR A 342 -31.76 -13.99 5.66
N ALA A 343 -31.91 -12.93 4.85
CA ALA A 343 -32.72 -11.78 5.17
C ALA A 343 -34.21 -12.14 5.34
N LEU A 344 -34.75 -12.97 4.42
CA LEU A 344 -36.14 -13.41 4.49
C LEU A 344 -36.39 -14.35 5.69
N ARG A 345 -35.44 -15.23 6.02
CA ARG A 345 -35.53 -16.06 7.24
C ARG A 345 -35.51 -15.22 8.52
N ALA A 346 -34.76 -14.15 8.53
CA ALA A 346 -34.70 -13.25 9.69
C ALA A 346 -36.05 -12.56 9.94
N GLU A 347 -36.75 -12.13 8.89
CA GLU A 347 -38.04 -11.44 8.99
C GLU A 347 -39.23 -12.40 9.15
N PHE A 348 -39.34 -13.40 8.29
CA PHE A 348 -40.49 -14.27 8.20
C PHE A 348 -40.36 -15.59 8.98
N GLY A 349 -39.15 -15.92 9.42
CA GLY A 349 -38.81 -17.22 9.98
C GLY A 349 -38.71 -18.32 8.94
N ALA A 350 -38.62 -19.57 9.40
CA ALA A 350 -38.66 -20.78 8.59
C ALA A 350 -39.65 -21.77 9.22
N ALA A 351 -40.71 -22.11 8.52
CA ALA A 351 -41.70 -23.03 9.02
C ALA A 351 -41.10 -24.43 9.20
N ARG A 352 -41.26 -25.02 10.38
CA ARG A 352 -40.79 -26.38 10.69
C ARG A 352 -41.92 -27.40 10.46
N GLY A 353 -41.54 -28.56 9.95
CA GLY A 353 -42.48 -29.70 9.81
C GLY A 353 -43.35 -29.71 8.54
N LEU A 354 -43.12 -28.79 7.60
CA LEU A 354 -43.76 -28.86 6.27
C LEU A 354 -43.08 -29.91 5.40
N SER A 355 -43.87 -30.75 4.77
CA SER A 355 -43.37 -31.75 3.80
C SER A 355 -43.18 -31.10 2.43
N ALA A 356 -41.95 -30.83 2.06
CA ALA A 356 -41.61 -30.40 0.71
C ALA A 356 -41.70 -31.60 -0.24
N LEU A 357 -42.55 -31.50 -1.23
CA LEU A 357 -42.73 -32.53 -2.26
C LEU A 357 -41.66 -32.43 -3.36
N TYR A 358 -41.31 -31.22 -3.71
CA TYR A 358 -40.26 -30.90 -4.67
C TYR A 358 -39.63 -29.56 -4.37
N THR A 359 -38.32 -29.43 -4.59
CA THR A 359 -37.59 -28.17 -4.37
C THR A 359 -36.70 -27.84 -5.55
N VAL A 360 -36.69 -26.59 -5.94
CA VAL A 360 -35.79 -26.03 -6.95
C VAL A 360 -34.90 -24.99 -6.26
N PRO A 361 -33.61 -25.28 -5.98
CA PRO A 361 -32.71 -24.35 -5.34
C PRO A 361 -32.43 -23.17 -6.28
N PHE A 362 -31.96 -22.04 -5.71
CA PHE A 362 -31.63 -20.88 -6.49
C PHE A 362 -30.49 -21.14 -7.50
N SER A 363 -30.63 -20.56 -8.70
CA SER A 363 -29.59 -20.58 -9.73
C SER A 363 -29.40 -19.16 -10.30
N SER A 364 -28.15 -18.74 -10.46
CA SER A 364 -27.81 -17.46 -11.08
C SER A 364 -28.28 -17.35 -12.54
N ALA A 365 -28.42 -18.46 -13.24
CA ALA A 365 -28.97 -18.49 -14.59
C ALA A 365 -30.49 -18.31 -14.61
N ARG A 366 -31.20 -19.00 -13.70
CA ARG A 366 -32.66 -18.92 -13.61
C ARG A 366 -33.18 -17.69 -12.89
N LYS A 367 -32.41 -17.14 -11.96
CA LYS A 367 -32.77 -15.97 -11.10
C LYS A 367 -34.02 -16.18 -10.23
N TRP A 368 -34.40 -17.44 -9.97
CA TRP A 368 -35.50 -17.81 -9.08
C TRP A 368 -35.22 -19.14 -8.36
N SER A 369 -35.93 -19.37 -7.27
CA SER A 369 -36.01 -20.59 -6.50
C SER A 369 -37.49 -20.92 -6.17
N GLY A 370 -37.79 -22.14 -5.83
CA GLY A 370 -39.16 -22.50 -5.50
C GLY A 370 -39.31 -23.86 -4.80
N ALA A 371 -40.45 -24.07 -4.20
CA ALA A 371 -40.80 -25.35 -3.58
C ALA A 371 -42.28 -25.65 -3.72
N SER A 372 -42.59 -26.91 -3.96
CA SER A 372 -43.94 -27.45 -3.86
C SER A 372 -44.15 -28.04 -2.47
N ILE A 373 -45.12 -27.52 -1.74
CA ILE A 373 -45.38 -27.83 -0.33
C ILE A 373 -46.79 -28.44 -0.19
N ALA A 374 -46.93 -29.50 0.60
CA ALA A 374 -48.23 -30.04 0.95
C ALA A 374 -48.90 -29.15 1.99
N VAL A 375 -50.06 -28.57 1.64
CA VAL A 375 -50.87 -27.72 2.51
C VAL A 375 -52.28 -28.35 2.68
N GLN A 376 -53.00 -27.99 3.74
CA GLN A 376 -54.42 -28.42 3.88
C GLN A 376 -55.23 -27.85 2.71
N GLY A 377 -55.69 -28.69 1.81
CA GLY A 377 -56.37 -28.33 0.54
C GLY A 377 -55.66 -28.73 -0.74
N GLY A 378 -54.50 -29.35 -0.66
CA GLY A 378 -53.71 -29.85 -1.81
C GLY A 378 -52.33 -29.25 -1.90
N PRO A 379 -51.47 -29.77 -2.80
CA PRO A 379 -50.12 -29.24 -2.96
C PRO A 379 -50.13 -27.88 -3.64
N VAL A 380 -49.31 -26.98 -3.13
CA VAL A 380 -49.10 -25.60 -3.66
C VAL A 380 -47.64 -25.39 -3.93
N SER A 381 -47.34 -24.77 -5.04
CA SER A 381 -45.97 -24.35 -5.39
C SER A 381 -45.79 -22.87 -5.14
N TYR A 382 -44.73 -22.53 -4.40
CA TYR A 382 -44.32 -21.15 -4.20
C TYR A 382 -42.97 -20.90 -4.91
N ILE A 383 -42.92 -19.81 -5.64
CA ILE A 383 -41.74 -19.37 -6.41
C ILE A 383 -41.32 -17.99 -5.96
N LEU A 384 -40.03 -17.82 -5.71
CA LEU A 384 -39.42 -16.57 -5.33
C LEU A 384 -38.29 -16.20 -6.30
N GLY A 385 -38.38 -15.06 -6.95
CA GLY A 385 -37.35 -14.67 -7.91
C GLY A 385 -37.48 -13.25 -8.40
N ALA A 386 -36.57 -12.85 -9.31
CA ALA A 386 -36.66 -11.56 -9.97
C ALA A 386 -37.92 -11.46 -10.84
N PRO A 387 -38.71 -10.38 -10.76
CA PRO A 387 -39.98 -10.25 -11.48
C PRO A 387 -39.89 -10.53 -12.98
N ALA A 388 -38.87 -10.05 -13.67
CA ALA A 388 -38.65 -10.26 -15.09
C ALA A 388 -38.34 -11.72 -15.47
N PHE A 389 -37.91 -12.55 -14.53
CA PHE A 389 -37.61 -13.97 -14.76
C PHE A 389 -38.77 -14.89 -14.34
N VAL A 390 -39.57 -14.46 -13.36
CA VAL A 390 -40.75 -15.20 -12.93
C VAL A 390 -41.93 -14.93 -13.86
N PHE A 391 -42.04 -13.71 -14.41
CA PHE A 391 -43.07 -13.28 -15.34
C PHE A 391 -42.46 -12.74 -16.65
N PRO A 392 -41.83 -13.54 -17.50
CA PRO A 392 -41.11 -13.05 -18.68
C PRO A 392 -42.01 -12.44 -19.76
N SER A 393 -43.28 -12.82 -19.80
CA SER A 393 -44.28 -12.36 -20.79
C SER A 393 -45.12 -11.16 -20.32
N ALA A 394 -45.03 -10.78 -19.06
CA ALA A 394 -45.72 -9.61 -18.52
C ALA A 394 -44.80 -8.36 -18.63
N GLU A 395 -45.39 -7.18 -18.97
CA GLU A 395 -44.68 -5.93 -18.67
C GLU A 395 -44.27 -5.95 -17.20
N PRO A 396 -43.03 -5.47 -16.87
CA PRO A 396 -42.56 -5.48 -15.50
C PRO A 396 -43.62 -4.78 -14.64
N LEU A 397 -44.15 -5.52 -13.65
CA LEU A 397 -45.17 -5.01 -12.73
C LEU A 397 -44.86 -3.57 -12.39
N PRO A 398 -45.72 -2.55 -12.66
CA PRO A 398 -45.39 -1.16 -12.52
C PRO A 398 -44.84 -0.79 -11.14
N GLN A 399 -45.36 -1.48 -10.13
CA GLN A 399 -44.92 -1.33 -8.73
C GLN A 399 -43.50 -1.90 -8.50
N ALA A 400 -43.10 -2.99 -9.19
CA ALA A 400 -41.75 -3.55 -9.10
C ALA A 400 -40.72 -2.56 -9.69
N ARG A 401 -41.10 -1.87 -10.78
CA ARG A 401 -40.28 -0.85 -11.40
C ARG A 401 -40.10 0.36 -10.48
N LEU A 402 -41.17 0.87 -9.89
CA LEU A 402 -41.11 1.97 -8.94
C LEU A 402 -40.22 1.65 -7.73
N LEU A 403 -40.34 0.44 -7.15
CA LEU A 403 -39.50 0.01 -6.06
C LEU A 403 -38.01 -0.12 -6.48
N SER A 404 -37.76 -0.61 -7.69
CA SER A 404 -36.38 -0.68 -8.20
C SER A 404 -35.80 0.73 -8.46
N GLU A 405 -36.62 1.68 -8.93
CA GLU A 405 -36.23 3.10 -9.11
C GLU A 405 -35.96 3.78 -7.75
N GLN A 406 -36.58 3.31 -6.66
CA GLN A 406 -36.27 3.69 -5.28
C GLN A 406 -35.01 3.01 -4.70
N GLY A 407 -34.31 2.19 -5.49
CA GLY A 407 -33.08 1.53 -5.08
C GLY A 407 -33.22 0.21 -4.35
N TYR A 408 -34.43 -0.34 -4.27
CA TYR A 408 -34.67 -1.64 -3.64
C TYR A 408 -34.37 -2.81 -4.59
N ARG A 409 -33.86 -3.91 -4.02
CA ARG A 409 -33.83 -5.21 -4.68
C ARG A 409 -35.22 -5.80 -4.57
N VAL A 410 -35.93 -5.90 -5.69
CA VAL A 410 -37.31 -6.38 -5.72
C VAL A 410 -37.36 -7.86 -6.11
N LEU A 411 -38.05 -8.66 -5.29
CA LEU A 411 -38.37 -10.05 -5.57
C LEU A 411 -39.89 -10.20 -5.69
N CYS A 412 -40.32 -11.06 -6.59
CA CYS A 412 -41.70 -11.46 -6.69
C CYS A 412 -41.88 -12.81 -6.00
N LEU A 413 -42.86 -12.90 -5.10
CA LEU A 413 -43.40 -14.15 -4.59
C LEU A 413 -44.60 -14.52 -5.44
N ALA A 414 -44.53 -15.68 -6.10
CA ALA A 414 -45.59 -16.21 -6.92
C ALA A 414 -46.10 -17.54 -6.38
N ARG A 415 -47.37 -17.86 -6.67
CA ARG A 415 -48.08 -19.11 -6.33
C ARG A 415 -48.57 -19.80 -7.58
N SER A 416 -48.55 -21.16 -7.57
CA SER A 416 -49.14 -22.02 -8.57
C SER A 416 -49.84 -23.19 -7.90
N SER A 417 -50.91 -23.68 -8.52
CA SER A 417 -51.58 -24.92 -8.14
C SER A 417 -50.90 -26.17 -8.75
N VAL A 418 -49.99 -25.97 -9.69
CA VAL A 418 -49.25 -27.04 -10.39
C VAL A 418 -47.92 -27.30 -9.63
N LEU A 419 -47.56 -28.58 -9.52
CA LEU A 419 -46.28 -29.00 -8.94
C LEU A 419 -45.11 -28.59 -9.82
N LEU A 420 -44.04 -28.07 -9.20
CA LEU A 420 -42.77 -27.82 -9.88
C LEU A 420 -42.21 -29.14 -10.43
N ARG A 421 -41.71 -29.11 -11.67
CA ARG A 421 -41.01 -30.23 -12.31
C ARG A 421 -39.84 -29.71 -13.13
N ASP A 422 -38.75 -30.44 -13.11
CA ASP A 422 -37.55 -30.20 -13.96
C ASP A 422 -37.01 -28.78 -13.99
N GLY A 423 -37.28 -27.97 -12.91
CA GLY A 423 -36.82 -26.60 -12.82
C GLY A 423 -37.45 -25.62 -13.82
N THR A 424 -38.62 -25.95 -14.37
CA THR A 424 -39.47 -25.11 -15.24
C THR A 424 -40.53 -24.38 -14.43
N LEU A 425 -40.92 -23.18 -14.90
CA LEU A 425 -42.00 -22.40 -14.30
C LEU A 425 -43.36 -22.94 -14.77
N PRO A 426 -44.35 -23.06 -13.86
CA PRO A 426 -45.74 -23.36 -14.23
C PRO A 426 -46.41 -22.24 -15.02
N ASP A 427 -47.39 -22.55 -15.87
CA ASP A 427 -48.11 -21.57 -16.68
C ASP A 427 -49.19 -20.80 -15.89
N ASP A 428 -49.66 -21.33 -14.73
CA ASP A 428 -50.73 -20.76 -13.87
C ASP A 428 -50.20 -19.84 -12.75
N LEU A 429 -49.03 -19.24 -12.95
CA LEU A 429 -48.43 -18.40 -11.94
C LEU A 429 -49.26 -17.15 -11.64
N SER A 430 -49.51 -16.89 -10.35
CA SER A 430 -50.09 -15.65 -9.84
C SER A 430 -49.13 -14.96 -8.87
N CYS A 431 -48.91 -13.67 -9.06
CA CYS A 431 -48.09 -12.87 -8.15
C CYS A 431 -48.85 -12.60 -6.84
N MET A 432 -48.30 -13.03 -5.71
CA MET A 432 -48.86 -12.78 -4.38
C MET A 432 -48.41 -11.44 -3.79
N ALA A 433 -47.14 -11.17 -3.92
CA ALA A 433 -46.53 -9.97 -3.37
C ALA A 433 -45.18 -9.65 -4.02
N LEU A 434 -44.78 -8.38 -3.92
CA LEU A 434 -43.42 -7.95 -4.13
C LEU A 434 -42.73 -7.74 -2.78
N LEU A 435 -41.54 -8.30 -2.65
CA LEU A 435 -40.68 -8.20 -1.47
C LEU A 435 -39.53 -7.27 -1.80
N ALA A 436 -39.43 -6.15 -1.10
CA ALA A 436 -38.35 -5.18 -1.29
C ALA A 436 -37.28 -5.39 -0.22
N LEU A 437 -36.04 -5.56 -0.66
CA LEU A 437 -34.86 -5.66 0.19
C LEU A 437 -33.89 -4.53 -0.15
N SER A 438 -33.12 -4.07 0.82
CA SER A 438 -32.07 -3.09 0.63
C SER A 438 -30.71 -3.63 1.09
N ASP A 439 -29.64 -3.18 0.46
CA ASP A 439 -28.29 -3.40 0.96
C ASP A 439 -28.05 -2.44 2.16
N THR A 440 -27.52 -2.98 3.25
CA THR A 440 -27.22 -2.21 4.45
C THR A 440 -25.93 -1.40 4.24
N VAL A 441 -26.04 -0.07 4.18
CA VAL A 441 -24.89 0.82 4.13
C VAL A 441 -24.15 0.76 5.47
N ARG A 442 -22.82 0.64 5.43
CA ARG A 442 -21.98 0.65 6.63
C ARG A 442 -22.17 1.93 7.44
N HIS A 443 -22.27 1.79 8.73
CA HIS A 443 -22.47 2.93 9.64
C HIS A 443 -21.33 3.97 9.55
N ASP A 444 -20.10 3.53 9.36
CA ASP A 444 -18.89 4.36 9.30
C ASP A 444 -18.60 4.94 7.90
N ALA A 445 -19.30 4.48 6.86
CA ALA A 445 -19.06 4.88 5.48
C ALA A 445 -19.29 6.39 5.23
N PRO A 446 -20.42 7.02 5.67
CA PRO A 446 -20.68 8.43 5.38
C PRO A 446 -19.60 9.37 5.94
N ASP A 447 -19.14 9.13 7.16
CA ASP A 447 -18.11 9.96 7.80
C ASP A 447 -16.75 9.75 7.13
N THR A 448 -16.41 8.51 6.77
CA THR A 448 -15.19 8.17 6.07
C THR A 448 -15.16 8.82 4.68
N PHE A 449 -16.26 8.76 3.92
CA PHE A 449 -16.32 9.36 2.58
C PHE A 449 -16.29 10.89 2.65
N ARG A 450 -16.95 11.50 3.61
CA ARG A 450 -16.86 12.94 3.87
C ARG A 450 -15.42 13.36 4.19
N PHE A 451 -14.72 12.57 4.99
CA PHE A 451 -13.30 12.83 5.27
C PHE A 451 -12.47 12.81 3.99
N PHE A 452 -12.58 11.77 3.14
CA PHE A 452 -11.82 11.68 1.89
C PHE A 452 -12.15 12.82 0.93
N ALA A 453 -13.42 13.15 0.75
CA ALA A 453 -13.84 14.30 -0.06
C ALA A 453 -13.25 15.62 0.46
N GLY A 454 -13.26 15.83 1.79
CA GLY A 454 -12.64 16.99 2.44
C GLY A 454 -11.11 17.04 2.27
N GLN A 455 -10.47 15.91 1.96
CA GLN A 455 -9.05 15.83 1.63
C GLN A 455 -8.76 16.03 0.13
N GLY A 456 -9.79 16.31 -0.68
CA GLY A 456 -9.68 16.48 -2.13
C GLY A 456 -9.47 15.17 -2.88
N VAL A 457 -10.00 14.06 -2.34
CA VAL A 457 -10.04 12.76 -3.02
C VAL A 457 -11.41 12.60 -3.66
N THR A 458 -11.42 12.36 -4.96
CA THR A 458 -12.64 12.09 -5.74
C THR A 458 -13.09 10.65 -5.48
N LEU A 459 -14.38 10.47 -5.15
CA LEU A 459 -14.96 9.15 -4.93
C LEU A 459 -15.68 8.70 -6.20
N LYS A 460 -15.46 7.45 -6.62
CA LYS A 460 -16.17 6.81 -7.72
C LYS A 460 -16.64 5.43 -7.30
N VAL A 461 -17.87 5.07 -7.70
CA VAL A 461 -18.46 3.77 -7.36
C VAL A 461 -18.54 2.92 -8.62
N ILE A 462 -17.99 1.70 -8.56
CA ILE A 462 -17.90 0.79 -9.70
C ILE A 462 -18.50 -0.55 -9.28
N SER A 463 -19.68 -0.89 -9.82
CA SER A 463 -20.42 -2.09 -9.43
C SER A 463 -20.98 -2.88 -10.63
N GLY A 464 -21.14 -4.18 -10.48
CA GLY A 464 -21.85 -5.02 -11.43
C GLY A 464 -23.37 -4.89 -11.38
N ASP A 465 -23.92 -4.21 -10.36
CA ASP A 465 -25.34 -4.02 -10.16
C ASP A 465 -25.93 -2.91 -11.05
N ASP A 466 -27.25 -2.83 -11.05
CA ASP A 466 -27.99 -1.80 -11.79
C ASP A 466 -27.56 -0.39 -11.37
N PRO A 467 -27.31 0.54 -12.32
CA PRO A 467 -26.80 1.87 -12.03
C PRO A 467 -27.71 2.71 -11.12
N LEU A 468 -29.04 2.53 -11.18
CA LEU A 468 -29.98 3.27 -10.31
C LEU A 468 -29.84 2.79 -8.86
N THR A 469 -29.78 1.47 -8.64
CA THR A 469 -29.56 0.90 -7.31
C THR A 469 -28.22 1.36 -6.71
N VAL A 470 -27.15 1.36 -7.52
CA VAL A 470 -25.80 1.79 -7.08
C VAL A 470 -25.80 3.29 -6.76
N SER A 471 -26.46 4.12 -7.59
CA SER A 471 -26.61 5.56 -7.37
C SER A 471 -27.33 5.86 -6.05
N HIS A 472 -28.41 5.13 -5.75
CA HIS A 472 -29.16 5.31 -4.53
C HIS A 472 -28.34 4.96 -3.27
N ILE A 473 -27.60 3.86 -3.32
CA ILE A 473 -26.69 3.44 -2.23
C ILE A 473 -25.55 4.45 -2.06
N ALA A 474 -24.97 4.94 -3.15
CA ALA A 474 -23.93 5.96 -3.13
C ALA A 474 -24.43 7.27 -2.51
N ALA A 475 -25.64 7.70 -2.86
CA ALA A 475 -26.28 8.89 -2.28
C ALA A 475 -26.56 8.69 -0.77
N LYS A 476 -27.09 7.53 -0.37
CA LYS A 476 -27.34 7.17 1.06
C LYS A 476 -26.02 7.12 1.86
N ALA A 477 -24.91 6.76 1.20
CA ALA A 477 -23.57 6.79 1.78
C ALA A 477 -22.92 8.19 1.78
N GLY A 478 -23.59 9.22 1.25
CA GLY A 478 -23.11 10.61 1.24
C GLY A 478 -22.05 10.90 0.18
N ILE A 479 -21.99 10.13 -0.90
CA ILE A 479 -21.06 10.36 -2.03
C ILE A 479 -21.64 11.46 -2.93
N ALA A 480 -20.90 12.55 -3.07
CA ALA A 480 -21.29 13.68 -3.92
C ALA A 480 -21.32 13.30 -5.42
N GLY A 481 -22.34 13.74 -6.15
CA GLY A 481 -22.48 13.43 -7.58
C GLY A 481 -22.98 12.01 -7.85
N ALA A 482 -23.58 11.34 -6.86
CA ALA A 482 -24.14 10.01 -7.01
C ALA A 482 -25.20 9.89 -8.12
N GLU A 483 -25.87 11.01 -8.45
CA GLU A 483 -26.85 11.13 -9.54
C GLU A 483 -26.20 10.98 -10.93
N ARG A 484 -24.89 11.21 -11.05
CA ARG A 484 -24.15 11.05 -12.31
C ARG A 484 -23.77 9.57 -12.50
N ALA A 485 -24.78 8.80 -12.87
CA ALA A 485 -24.68 7.36 -13.05
C ALA A 485 -24.71 6.95 -14.53
N VAL A 486 -23.91 5.97 -14.90
CA VAL A 486 -23.84 5.43 -16.26
C VAL A 486 -24.01 3.91 -16.27
N ASP A 487 -24.76 3.40 -17.28
CA ASP A 487 -24.94 1.98 -17.56
C ASP A 487 -23.85 1.48 -18.50
N MET A 488 -22.87 0.78 -17.96
CA MET A 488 -21.70 0.32 -18.69
C MET A 488 -22.00 -0.81 -19.68
N SER A 489 -23.16 -1.46 -19.59
CA SER A 489 -23.58 -2.46 -20.60
C SER A 489 -23.89 -1.83 -21.99
N ARG A 490 -24.09 -0.51 -22.03
CA ARG A 490 -24.41 0.24 -23.25
C ARG A 490 -23.24 1.08 -23.74
N VAL A 491 -22.14 1.10 -23.00
CA VAL A 491 -20.96 1.93 -23.33
C VAL A 491 -20.00 1.13 -24.18
N THR A 492 -19.60 1.69 -25.31
CA THR A 492 -18.56 1.17 -26.20
C THR A 492 -17.62 2.30 -26.60
N GLY A 493 -16.31 2.08 -26.61
CA GLY A 493 -15.29 3.05 -27.07
C GLY A 493 -14.48 3.67 -25.96
N ASP A 494 -14.00 4.90 -26.18
CA ASP A 494 -13.07 5.60 -25.27
C ASP A 494 -13.74 6.04 -23.97
N LEU A 495 -13.13 5.67 -22.86
CA LEU A 495 -13.62 5.95 -21.51
C LEU A 495 -13.04 7.23 -20.91
N THR A 496 -12.11 7.91 -21.59
CA THR A 496 -11.31 9.03 -21.06
C THR A 496 -12.17 10.15 -20.48
N PHE A 497 -13.21 10.59 -21.22
CA PHE A 497 -14.15 11.61 -20.74
C PHE A 497 -15.20 11.05 -19.78
N LEU A 498 -15.65 9.83 -20.03
CA LEU A 498 -16.70 9.20 -19.25
C LEU A 498 -16.31 9.05 -17.77
N VAL A 499 -15.04 8.70 -17.50
CA VAL A 499 -14.54 8.52 -16.13
C VAL A 499 -14.42 9.83 -15.37
N GLU A 500 -14.32 10.99 -16.04
CA GLU A 500 -14.28 12.30 -15.39
C GLU A 500 -15.69 12.77 -15.01
N GLU A 501 -16.63 12.67 -15.94
CA GLU A 501 -17.97 13.22 -15.81
C GLU A 501 -18.85 12.44 -14.83
N ASN A 502 -18.67 11.11 -14.76
CA ASN A 502 -19.55 10.23 -13.98
C ASN A 502 -18.92 9.83 -12.65
N THR A 503 -19.78 9.65 -11.64
CA THR A 503 -19.42 9.21 -10.30
C THR A 503 -19.77 7.75 -10.07
N VAL A 504 -20.85 7.27 -10.68
CA VAL A 504 -21.37 5.91 -10.49
C VAL A 504 -21.35 5.15 -11.82
N PHE A 505 -20.78 3.95 -11.80
CA PHE A 505 -20.69 3.03 -12.93
C PHE A 505 -21.42 1.74 -12.54
N GLY A 506 -22.56 1.46 -13.20
CA GLY A 506 -23.36 0.26 -12.97
C GLY A 506 -23.23 -0.74 -14.11
N ARG A 507 -23.61 -2.02 -13.87
CA ARG A 507 -23.51 -3.15 -14.81
C ARG A 507 -22.12 -3.34 -15.40
N VAL A 508 -21.09 -3.10 -14.58
CA VAL A 508 -19.68 -3.17 -14.97
C VAL A 508 -19.20 -4.62 -14.93
N SER A 509 -18.65 -5.11 -16.04
CA SER A 509 -17.95 -6.40 -16.07
C SER A 509 -16.55 -6.30 -15.43
N PRO A 510 -15.92 -7.42 -15.01
CA PRO A 510 -14.57 -7.41 -14.45
C PRO A 510 -13.52 -6.80 -15.38
N SER A 511 -13.62 -7.02 -16.70
CA SER A 511 -12.74 -6.40 -17.70
C SER A 511 -12.95 -4.89 -17.78
N GLN A 512 -14.21 -4.42 -17.77
CA GLN A 512 -14.51 -3.00 -17.77
C GLN A 512 -14.07 -2.30 -16.47
N LYS A 513 -14.11 -2.98 -15.29
CA LYS A 513 -13.54 -2.43 -14.05
C LYS A 513 -12.06 -2.07 -14.24
N ARG A 514 -11.27 -2.93 -14.87
CA ARG A 514 -9.87 -2.67 -15.21
C ARG A 514 -9.72 -1.51 -16.19
N GLU A 515 -10.55 -1.44 -17.23
CA GLU A 515 -10.48 -0.37 -18.23
C GLU A 515 -10.81 1.01 -17.66
N LEU A 516 -11.80 1.11 -16.76
CA LEU A 516 -12.12 2.33 -16.02
C LEU A 516 -10.92 2.82 -15.19
N ILE A 517 -10.28 1.92 -14.44
CA ILE A 517 -9.06 2.26 -13.67
C ILE A 517 -7.94 2.71 -14.62
N ARG A 518 -7.74 2.03 -15.74
CA ARG A 518 -6.72 2.38 -16.74
C ARG A 518 -6.98 3.75 -17.37
N ALA A 519 -8.24 4.09 -17.67
CA ALA A 519 -8.62 5.41 -18.20
C ALA A 519 -8.33 6.52 -17.17
N LEU A 520 -8.68 6.35 -15.90
CA LEU A 520 -8.34 7.29 -14.82
C LEU A 520 -6.82 7.52 -14.71
N LYS A 521 -6.04 6.43 -14.74
CA LYS A 521 -4.56 6.54 -14.73
C LYS A 521 -4.02 7.23 -16.00
N GLY A 522 -4.65 6.98 -17.15
CA GLY A 522 -4.33 7.66 -18.41
C GLY A 522 -4.53 9.17 -18.33
N ASN A 523 -5.52 9.62 -17.57
CA ASN A 523 -5.79 11.04 -17.28
C ASN A 523 -4.81 11.65 -16.24
N GLY A 524 -3.89 10.83 -15.68
CA GLY A 524 -2.88 11.29 -14.74
C GLY A 524 -3.26 11.15 -13.27
N HIS A 525 -4.38 10.51 -12.97
CA HIS A 525 -4.82 10.25 -11.59
C HIS A 525 -4.01 9.15 -10.91
N VAL A 526 -3.87 9.27 -9.59
CA VAL A 526 -3.35 8.21 -8.71
C VAL A 526 -4.54 7.50 -8.07
N THR A 527 -4.77 6.27 -8.51
CA THR A 527 -6.00 5.53 -8.20
C THR A 527 -5.84 4.55 -7.06
N CYS A 528 -6.88 4.45 -6.22
CA CYS A 528 -7.04 3.36 -5.26
C CYS A 528 -8.32 2.58 -5.60
N MET A 529 -8.25 1.25 -5.64
CA MET A 529 -9.42 0.39 -5.80
C MET A 529 -9.66 -0.42 -4.53
N THR A 530 -10.90 -0.36 -4.03
CA THR A 530 -11.36 -1.23 -2.93
C THR A 530 -12.30 -2.28 -3.47
N GLY A 531 -12.17 -3.51 -2.98
CA GLY A 531 -13.06 -4.60 -3.36
C GLY A 531 -12.91 -5.80 -2.43
N ASP A 532 -13.91 -6.67 -2.43
CA ASP A 532 -13.95 -7.90 -1.62
C ASP A 532 -14.13 -9.18 -2.47
N GLY A 533 -14.53 -9.03 -3.72
CA GLY A 533 -14.81 -10.12 -4.64
C GLY A 533 -13.62 -10.55 -5.49
N VAL A 534 -13.72 -11.75 -6.09
CA VAL A 534 -12.77 -12.23 -7.10
C VAL A 534 -12.80 -11.33 -8.35
N ASN A 535 -13.96 -10.76 -8.66
CA ASN A 535 -14.18 -9.88 -9.81
C ASN A 535 -13.39 -8.55 -9.73
N ASP A 536 -12.95 -8.15 -8.52
CA ASP A 536 -12.22 -6.90 -8.30
C ASP A 536 -10.71 -7.05 -8.43
N VAL A 537 -10.22 -8.29 -8.40
CA VAL A 537 -8.79 -8.63 -8.36
C VAL A 537 -8.00 -7.96 -9.49
N ILE A 538 -8.53 -8.02 -10.71
CA ILE A 538 -7.85 -7.46 -11.89
C ILE A 538 -7.82 -5.93 -11.82
N ALA A 539 -8.92 -5.30 -11.39
CA ALA A 539 -9.00 -3.85 -11.20
C ALA A 539 -8.08 -3.37 -10.05
N MET A 540 -8.02 -4.13 -8.95
CA MET A 540 -7.12 -3.84 -7.83
C MET A 540 -5.63 -3.93 -8.24
N LYS A 541 -5.27 -4.87 -9.11
CA LYS A 541 -3.90 -4.99 -9.66
C LYS A 541 -3.57 -3.91 -10.68
N GLU A 542 -4.54 -3.41 -11.42
CA GLU A 542 -4.37 -2.28 -12.35
C GLU A 542 -4.23 -0.96 -11.60
N ALA A 543 -4.94 -0.76 -10.49
CA ALA A 543 -4.87 0.43 -9.64
C ALA A 543 -3.45 0.63 -9.06
N ASP A 544 -3.14 1.88 -8.68
CA ASP A 544 -1.86 2.19 -8.02
C ASP A 544 -1.82 1.65 -6.59
N CYS A 545 -3.00 1.50 -5.96
CA CYS A 545 -3.17 0.92 -4.63
C CYS A 545 -4.44 0.07 -4.58
N GLY A 546 -4.34 -1.14 -4.03
CA GLY A 546 -5.46 -2.04 -3.79
C GLY A 546 -5.76 -2.20 -2.30
N VAL A 547 -7.04 -2.18 -1.91
CA VAL A 547 -7.49 -2.40 -0.53
C VAL A 547 -8.58 -3.46 -0.49
N ALA A 548 -8.40 -4.48 0.34
CA ALA A 548 -9.38 -5.54 0.55
C ALA A 548 -9.91 -5.56 1.99
N MET A 549 -11.12 -6.11 2.14
CA MET A 549 -11.71 -6.40 3.46
C MET A 549 -11.31 -7.81 3.90
N ILE A 550 -11.18 -8.04 5.22
CA ILE A 550 -10.84 -9.39 5.75
C ILE A 550 -11.88 -10.44 5.39
N ASN A 551 -13.17 -10.04 5.35
CA ASN A 551 -14.27 -10.91 4.98
C ASN A 551 -14.39 -11.16 3.47
N GLY A 552 -13.59 -10.44 2.67
CA GLY A 552 -13.55 -10.64 1.22
C GLY A 552 -12.88 -11.95 0.82
N SER A 553 -12.91 -12.26 -0.47
CA SER A 553 -12.30 -13.46 -1.04
C SER A 553 -10.79 -13.52 -0.77
N ALA A 554 -10.26 -14.74 -0.70
CA ALA A 554 -8.81 -14.94 -0.58
C ALA A 554 -8.04 -14.28 -1.74
N ALA A 555 -8.65 -14.24 -2.92
CA ALA A 555 -8.16 -13.58 -4.11
C ALA A 555 -7.97 -12.08 -3.91
N ALA A 556 -9.03 -11.39 -3.50
CA ALA A 556 -8.99 -9.95 -3.25
C ALA A 556 -7.94 -9.61 -2.18
N ARG A 557 -7.92 -10.39 -1.08
CA ARG A 557 -6.90 -10.20 -0.04
C ARG A 557 -5.48 -10.38 -0.56
N SER A 558 -5.20 -11.40 -1.37
CA SER A 558 -3.84 -11.65 -1.88
C SER A 558 -3.39 -10.64 -2.94
N ALA A 559 -4.33 -9.99 -3.61
CA ALA A 559 -4.08 -9.01 -4.66
C ALA A 559 -3.89 -7.59 -4.13
N SER A 560 -4.31 -7.32 -2.88
CA SER A 560 -4.34 -5.99 -2.28
C SER A 560 -2.99 -5.57 -1.68
N ASP A 561 -2.77 -4.26 -1.54
CA ASP A 561 -1.67 -3.68 -0.79
C ASP A 561 -1.99 -3.58 0.70
N PHE A 562 -3.29 -3.47 1.03
CA PHE A 562 -3.80 -3.42 2.40
C PHE A 562 -4.99 -4.37 2.58
N VAL A 563 -5.06 -4.99 3.77
CA VAL A 563 -6.24 -5.73 4.21
C VAL A 563 -6.76 -5.10 5.50
N LEU A 564 -8.02 -4.66 5.48
CA LEU A 564 -8.71 -4.15 6.66
C LEU A 564 -9.19 -5.34 7.49
N MET A 565 -8.62 -5.52 8.69
CA MET A 565 -8.85 -6.67 9.57
C MET A 565 -10.14 -6.57 10.38
N THR A 566 -10.84 -5.45 10.27
CA THR A 566 -12.18 -5.23 10.82
C THR A 566 -13.12 -4.88 9.68
N SER A 567 -14.41 -5.08 9.91
CA SER A 567 -15.44 -4.59 8.99
C SER A 567 -15.60 -3.06 9.03
N ASP A 568 -14.65 -2.32 9.61
CA ASP A 568 -14.67 -0.89 9.78
C ASP A 568 -13.82 -0.22 8.68
N PHE A 569 -14.49 0.50 7.79
CA PHE A 569 -13.86 1.19 6.67
C PHE A 569 -13.07 2.45 7.14
N SER A 570 -13.34 2.95 8.34
CA SER A 570 -12.65 4.11 8.93
C SER A 570 -11.15 3.88 9.12
N ALA A 571 -10.70 2.61 9.15
CA ALA A 571 -9.27 2.26 9.15
C ALA A 571 -8.51 2.86 7.96
N MET A 572 -9.17 3.13 6.83
CA MET A 572 -8.60 3.81 5.66
C MET A 572 -8.08 5.22 5.99
N ILE A 573 -8.77 5.95 6.88
CA ILE A 573 -8.33 7.28 7.36
C ILE A 573 -6.95 7.18 8.03
N HIS A 574 -6.74 6.10 8.80
CA HIS A 574 -5.47 5.88 9.47
C HIS A 574 -4.36 5.56 8.48
N ILE A 575 -4.65 4.80 7.42
CA ILE A 575 -3.67 4.46 6.39
C ILE A 575 -3.26 5.72 5.63
N LEU A 576 -4.22 6.57 5.22
CA LEU A 576 -3.96 7.85 4.56
C LEU A 576 -3.07 8.76 5.42
N ASN A 577 -3.44 8.95 6.68
CA ASN A 577 -2.69 9.79 7.62
C ASN A 577 -1.27 9.26 7.84
N GLU A 578 -1.12 7.95 7.99
CA GLU A 578 0.19 7.33 8.18
C GLU A 578 1.06 7.46 6.93
N GLY A 579 0.50 7.31 5.74
CA GLY A 579 1.20 7.54 4.49
C GLY A 579 1.67 8.99 4.33
N ARG A 580 0.83 9.97 4.67
CA ARG A 580 1.21 11.40 4.70
C ARG A 580 2.34 11.67 5.68
N ARG A 581 2.26 11.09 6.88
CA ARG A 581 3.33 11.18 7.88
C ARG A 581 4.65 10.68 7.32
N VAL A 582 4.63 9.57 6.63
CA VAL A 582 5.83 8.96 5.99
C VAL A 582 6.44 9.93 4.98
N ILE A 583 5.65 10.42 4.02
CA ILE A 583 6.15 11.30 2.96
C ILE A 583 6.74 12.59 3.54
N ASN A 584 5.97 13.26 4.40
CA ASN A 584 6.39 14.54 4.99
C ASN A 584 7.65 14.40 5.85
N ASN A 585 7.75 13.32 6.65
CA ASN A 585 8.91 13.09 7.49
C ASN A 585 10.15 12.75 6.66
N ILE A 586 10.00 11.95 5.60
CA ILE A 586 11.11 11.62 4.70
C ILE A 586 11.56 12.87 3.94
N GLU A 587 10.66 13.77 3.54
CA GLU A 587 11.01 15.06 2.93
C GLU A 587 11.89 15.90 3.87
N CYS A 588 11.50 16.02 5.14
CA CYS A 588 12.29 16.72 6.15
C CYS A 588 13.67 16.10 6.36
N VAL A 589 13.72 14.77 6.52
CA VAL A 589 14.97 14.02 6.69
C VAL A 589 15.87 14.18 5.46
N ALA A 590 15.30 14.05 4.26
CA ALA A 590 16.06 14.20 3.02
C ALA A 590 16.63 15.62 2.86
N ALA A 591 15.92 16.65 3.33
CA ALA A 591 16.41 18.03 3.30
C ALA A 591 17.68 18.20 4.15
N LEU A 592 17.76 17.56 5.34
CA LEU A 592 18.96 17.59 6.19
C LEU A 592 20.16 16.89 5.52
N TYR A 593 19.94 15.69 4.98
CA TYR A 593 21.03 14.95 4.32
C TYR A 593 21.50 15.65 3.04
N LEU A 594 20.57 16.20 2.24
CA LEU A 594 20.91 16.91 1.02
C LEU A 594 21.54 18.27 1.29
N LEU A 595 21.26 18.94 2.40
CA LEU A 595 22.03 20.10 2.83
C LEU A 595 23.52 19.77 2.85
N GLN A 596 23.90 18.70 3.59
CA GLN A 596 25.31 18.29 3.71
C GLN A 596 25.93 17.95 2.36
N THR A 597 25.22 17.20 1.54
CA THR A 597 25.67 16.80 0.21
C THR A 597 25.88 18.00 -0.71
N ILE A 598 24.94 18.94 -0.74
CA ILE A 598 25.00 20.11 -1.63
C ILE A 598 26.14 21.05 -1.21
N TYR A 599 26.25 21.42 0.07
CA TYR A 599 27.33 22.32 0.46
C TYR A 599 28.70 21.66 0.30
N ALA A 600 28.87 20.36 0.61
CA ALA A 600 30.14 19.68 0.42
C ALA A 600 30.54 19.64 -1.08
N THR A 601 29.56 19.43 -1.97
CA THR A 601 29.79 19.49 -3.42
C THR A 601 30.20 20.91 -3.87
N LEU A 602 29.45 21.93 -3.43
CA LEU A 602 29.73 23.32 -3.78
C LEU A 602 31.11 23.79 -3.26
N LEU A 603 31.45 23.43 -2.01
CA LEU A 603 32.78 23.72 -1.44
C LEU A 603 33.87 22.98 -2.20
N SER A 604 33.67 21.72 -2.56
CA SER A 604 34.66 20.98 -3.36
C SER A 604 34.93 21.66 -4.68
N LEU A 605 33.88 22.09 -5.40
CA LEU A 605 34.04 22.83 -6.66
C LEU A 605 34.75 24.17 -6.47
N ALA A 606 34.45 24.89 -5.36
CA ALA A 606 35.12 26.14 -5.04
C ALA A 606 36.60 25.91 -4.74
N TYR A 607 36.94 24.92 -3.91
CA TYR A 607 38.33 24.63 -3.49
C TYR A 607 39.17 23.86 -4.51
N ILE A 608 38.58 23.35 -5.58
CA ILE A 608 39.32 22.92 -6.77
C ILE A 608 39.94 24.11 -7.51
N ILE A 609 39.26 25.26 -7.45
CA ILE A 609 39.73 26.52 -8.10
C ILE A 609 40.60 27.34 -7.16
N LEU A 610 40.26 27.37 -5.88
CA LEU A 610 40.97 28.15 -4.87
C LEU A 610 42.20 27.38 -4.38
N PRO A 611 43.42 28.03 -4.35
CA PRO A 611 44.67 27.35 -3.98
C PRO A 611 44.85 27.33 -2.44
N TYR A 612 43.79 26.96 -1.69
CA TYR A 612 43.81 26.89 -0.24
C TYR A 612 43.43 25.50 0.25
N PRO A 613 43.88 25.08 1.47
CA PRO A 613 43.45 23.86 2.09
C PRO A 613 41.92 23.78 2.23
N PHE A 614 41.36 22.57 2.20
CA PHE A 614 39.90 22.36 2.37
C PHE A 614 39.44 22.91 3.74
N PRO A 615 38.24 23.52 3.84
CA PRO A 615 37.85 24.35 4.98
C PRO A 615 37.66 23.61 6.31
N TYR A 616 37.73 22.30 6.34
CA TYR A 616 37.61 21.45 7.53
C TYR A 616 38.17 20.04 7.27
N VAL A 617 38.39 19.27 8.34
CA VAL A 617 38.83 17.86 8.28
C VAL A 617 37.73 16.90 8.72
N PRO A 618 37.79 15.61 8.36
CA PRO A 618 36.73 14.64 8.67
C PRO A 618 36.41 14.53 10.17
N LEU A 619 37.44 14.61 11.03
CA LEU A 619 37.31 14.51 12.48
C LEU A 619 36.41 15.60 13.05
N GLN A 620 36.56 16.84 12.59
CA GLN A 620 35.78 18.01 13.04
C GLN A 620 34.29 17.90 12.64
N MET A 621 34.01 17.38 11.44
CA MET A 621 32.64 17.29 10.89
C MET A 621 31.85 16.09 11.40
N THR A 622 32.50 15.05 11.89
CA THR A 622 31.83 13.83 12.39
C THR A 622 30.83 14.12 13.52
N PRO A 623 31.19 14.80 14.63
CA PRO A 623 30.23 15.12 15.70
C PRO A 623 29.17 16.13 15.24
N VAL A 624 29.52 17.10 14.41
CA VAL A 624 28.55 18.08 13.88
C VAL A 624 27.49 17.39 13.03
N GLY A 625 27.89 16.53 12.08
CA GLY A 625 26.98 15.75 11.28
C GLY A 625 26.08 14.83 12.12
N PHE A 626 26.60 14.23 13.18
CA PHE A 626 25.81 13.42 14.10
C PHE A 626 24.75 14.24 14.83
N LEU A 627 25.11 15.41 15.38
CA LEU A 627 24.21 16.27 16.16
C LEU A 627 23.21 17.03 15.30
N THR A 628 23.55 17.40 14.05
CA THR A 628 22.68 18.24 13.20
C THR A 628 21.90 17.47 12.16
N VAL A 629 22.37 16.29 11.75
CA VAL A 629 21.74 15.46 10.71
C VAL A 629 21.35 14.09 11.25
N GLY A 630 22.30 13.30 11.76
CA GLY A 630 22.09 11.90 12.10
C GLY A 630 21.01 11.70 13.18
N LEU A 631 21.25 12.24 14.36
CA LEU A 631 20.34 12.08 15.51
C LEU A 631 18.99 12.79 15.30
N PRO A 632 18.91 14.05 14.83
CA PRO A 632 17.64 14.70 14.55
C PRO A 632 16.78 13.97 13.52
N SER A 633 17.40 13.41 12.49
CA SER A 633 16.69 12.67 11.43
C SER A 633 15.91 11.48 11.97
N PHE A 634 16.44 10.77 12.96
CA PHE A 634 15.73 9.65 13.60
C PHE A 634 14.46 10.14 14.31
N PHE A 635 14.51 11.24 15.04
CA PHE A 635 13.35 11.80 15.75
C PHE A 635 12.34 12.43 14.79
N LEU A 636 12.80 13.10 13.72
CA LEU A 636 11.94 13.63 12.67
C LEU A 636 11.19 12.52 11.93
N ALA A 637 11.81 11.38 11.67
CA ALA A 637 11.17 10.23 11.05
C ALA A 637 9.97 9.69 11.84
N LEU A 638 9.95 9.89 13.17
CA LEU A 638 8.87 9.46 14.06
C LEU A 638 7.82 10.54 14.33
N ARG A 639 7.99 11.75 13.83
CA ARG A 639 7.11 12.90 14.08
C ARG A 639 5.70 12.65 13.51
N ARG A 640 4.65 13.15 14.18
CA ARG A 640 3.26 13.16 13.71
C ARG A 640 3.03 14.39 12.81
N ASN A 641 3.10 14.21 11.51
CA ASN A 641 2.85 15.25 10.51
C ASN A 641 1.91 14.72 9.42
N TYR A 642 0.62 15.05 9.52
CA TYR A 642 -0.46 14.52 8.68
C TYR A 642 -0.92 15.50 7.58
N HIS A 643 -0.22 16.60 7.36
CA HIS A 643 -0.56 17.55 6.31
C HIS A 643 -0.53 16.88 4.93
N LYS A 644 -1.34 17.37 3.99
CA LYS A 644 -1.32 16.89 2.61
C LYS A 644 0.09 17.09 2.03
N PRO A 645 0.75 16.03 1.54
CA PRO A 645 2.08 16.15 0.93
C PRO A 645 2.04 17.05 -0.30
N ARG A 646 3.16 17.69 -0.61
CA ARG A 646 3.33 18.47 -1.83
C ARG A 646 3.50 17.53 -3.03
N ASP A 647 2.94 17.88 -4.19
CA ASP A 647 3.02 17.05 -5.40
C ASP A 647 4.46 16.92 -5.93
N ARG A 648 5.33 17.88 -5.61
CA ARG A 648 6.73 17.95 -6.08
C ARG A 648 7.70 17.68 -4.94
N PHE A 649 7.89 16.41 -4.61
CA PHE A 649 8.75 15.96 -3.51
C PHE A 649 10.20 16.51 -3.58
N VAL A 650 10.86 16.39 -4.76
CA VAL A 650 12.25 16.87 -4.94
C VAL A 650 12.34 18.39 -4.80
N ALA A 651 11.37 19.12 -5.34
CA ALA A 651 11.34 20.57 -5.24
C ALA A 651 11.18 21.02 -3.77
N GLY A 652 10.35 20.33 -2.99
CA GLY A 652 10.20 20.58 -1.54
C GLY A 652 11.49 20.41 -0.78
N ILE A 653 12.24 19.34 -1.06
CA ILE A 653 13.55 19.11 -0.45
C ILE A 653 14.54 20.22 -0.81
N LEU A 654 14.65 20.58 -2.11
CA LEU A 654 15.57 21.59 -2.60
C LEU A 654 15.19 23.00 -2.11
N GLU A 655 13.92 23.32 -1.95
CA GLU A 655 13.44 24.60 -1.40
C GLU A 655 14.00 24.85 0.02
N HIS A 656 14.22 23.79 0.78
CA HIS A 656 14.78 23.87 2.12
C HIS A 656 16.30 23.75 2.14
N SER A 657 16.89 22.80 1.41
CA SER A 657 18.31 22.47 1.50
C SER A 657 19.21 23.41 0.70
N LEU A 658 18.78 23.86 -0.50
CA LEU A 658 19.62 24.68 -1.38
C LEU A 658 19.93 26.07 -0.80
N PRO A 659 18.94 26.84 -0.25
CA PRO A 659 19.25 28.12 0.40
C PRO A 659 20.24 27.98 1.57
N ALA A 660 20.09 26.94 2.38
CA ALA A 660 20.98 26.66 3.48
C ALA A 660 22.39 26.29 2.99
N ALA A 661 22.52 25.46 1.96
CA ALA A 661 23.81 25.09 1.39
C ALA A 661 24.55 26.28 0.77
N LEU A 662 23.84 27.18 0.07
CA LEU A 662 24.41 28.43 -0.45
C LEU A 662 24.84 29.36 0.67
N THR A 663 24.11 29.38 1.80
CA THR A 663 24.50 30.14 2.99
C THR A 663 25.80 29.61 3.61
N VAL A 664 25.95 28.25 3.66
CA VAL A 664 27.23 27.63 4.08
C VAL A 664 28.38 28.09 3.20
N LEU A 665 28.22 27.98 1.87
CA LEU A 665 29.25 28.40 0.92
C LEU A 665 29.62 29.86 1.12
N PHE A 666 28.64 30.76 1.24
CA PHE A 666 28.85 32.17 1.43
C PHE A 666 29.63 32.46 2.72
N ASN A 667 29.20 31.88 3.85
CA ASN A 667 29.86 32.07 5.15
C ASN A 667 31.34 31.61 5.12
N ILE A 668 31.59 30.42 4.50
CA ILE A 668 32.95 29.87 4.43
C ILE A 668 33.87 30.72 3.54
N LEU A 669 33.37 31.20 2.41
CA LEU A 669 34.16 32.06 1.53
C LEU A 669 34.52 33.41 2.21
N ILE A 670 33.60 33.99 3.01
CA ILE A 670 33.88 35.19 3.80
C ILE A 670 34.93 34.91 4.88
N LEU A 671 34.79 33.79 5.61
CA LEU A 671 35.76 33.41 6.64
C LEU A 671 37.13 33.11 6.04
N GLN A 672 37.20 32.52 4.87
CA GLN A 672 38.44 32.30 4.14
C GLN A 672 39.09 33.63 3.74
N ALA A 673 38.30 34.57 3.21
CA ALA A 673 38.80 35.91 2.86
C ALA A 673 39.29 36.67 4.10
N ALA A 674 38.56 36.60 5.23
CA ALA A 674 39.00 37.20 6.50
C ALA A 674 40.28 36.51 6.99
N GLY A 675 40.41 35.20 6.89
CA GLY A 675 41.62 34.47 7.28
C GLY A 675 42.84 34.92 6.53
N ILE A 676 42.73 35.19 5.24
CA ILE A 676 43.81 35.72 4.40
C ILE A 676 44.15 37.18 4.79
N MET A 677 43.13 38.02 4.97
CA MET A 677 43.28 39.42 5.25
C MET A 677 43.90 39.69 6.63
N PHE A 678 43.60 38.84 7.62
CA PHE A 678 44.02 38.99 9.00
C PHE A 678 45.07 37.95 9.44
N GLU A 679 45.64 37.19 8.52
CA GLU A 679 46.68 36.17 8.74
C GLU A 679 46.31 35.17 9.85
N LEU A 680 45.05 34.70 9.87
CA LEU A 680 44.57 33.75 10.87
C LEU A 680 45.13 32.34 10.63
N GLY A 681 45.34 31.61 11.73
CA GLY A 681 45.81 30.22 11.68
C GLY A 681 44.78 29.30 11.02
N GLN A 682 45.25 28.28 10.29
CA GLN A 682 44.37 27.32 9.59
C GLN A 682 43.41 26.58 10.54
N GLY A 683 43.86 26.28 11.79
CA GLY A 683 43.02 25.67 12.82
C GLY A 683 41.87 26.59 13.26
N GLU A 684 42.15 27.89 13.42
CA GLU A 684 41.15 28.88 13.77
C GLU A 684 40.08 29.02 12.67
N ILE A 685 40.53 29.12 11.40
CA ILE A 685 39.63 29.23 10.24
C ILE A 685 38.75 27.99 10.16
N SER A 686 39.31 26.77 10.28
CA SER A 686 38.55 25.52 10.19
C SER A 686 37.53 25.42 11.34
N THR A 687 37.86 25.82 12.55
CA THR A 687 36.96 25.82 13.70
C THR A 687 35.79 26.80 13.50
N MET A 688 36.04 28.02 13.02
CA MET A 688 35.00 28.99 12.68
C MET A 688 34.07 28.46 11.55
N ASN A 689 34.64 27.82 10.54
CA ASN A 689 33.88 27.19 9.45
C ASN A 689 32.94 26.10 9.97
N VAL A 690 33.45 25.19 10.80
CA VAL A 690 32.67 24.07 11.38
C VAL A 690 31.55 24.62 12.27
N PHE A 691 31.80 25.67 13.05
CA PHE A 691 30.78 26.34 13.84
C PHE A 691 29.67 26.94 12.97
N CYS A 692 30.02 27.70 11.93
CA CYS A 692 29.06 28.31 11.02
C CYS A 692 28.24 27.26 10.26
N ILE A 693 28.85 26.17 9.82
CA ILE A 693 28.12 25.02 9.19
C ILE A 693 27.07 24.47 10.16
N GLY A 694 27.46 24.27 11.44
CA GLY A 694 26.55 23.80 12.48
C GLY A 694 25.34 24.72 12.68
N ILE A 695 25.58 26.04 12.78
CA ILE A 695 24.53 27.06 12.94
C ILE A 695 23.56 27.07 11.75
N VAL A 696 24.08 26.95 10.51
CA VAL A 696 23.22 26.84 9.32
C VAL A 696 22.38 25.57 9.38
N ALA A 697 22.98 24.42 9.76
CA ALA A 697 22.26 23.15 9.88
C ALA A 697 21.19 23.20 10.97
N PHE A 698 21.46 23.81 12.14
CA PHE A 698 20.45 24.05 13.18
C PHE A 698 19.34 25.01 12.71
N THR A 699 19.68 26.04 11.93
CA THR A 699 18.67 26.93 11.33
C THR A 699 17.72 26.18 10.40
N LEU A 700 18.25 25.29 9.55
CA LEU A 700 17.44 24.41 8.72
C LEU A 700 16.59 23.48 9.58
N LEU A 701 17.20 22.82 10.58
CA LEU A 701 16.50 21.90 11.49
C LEU A 701 15.34 22.59 12.21
N LEU A 702 15.52 23.81 12.71
CA LEU A 702 14.46 24.63 13.30
C LEU A 702 13.33 24.93 12.30
N ARG A 703 13.67 25.24 11.05
CA ARG A 703 12.71 25.55 9.98
C ARG A 703 11.81 24.38 9.64
N ILE A 704 12.40 23.20 9.41
CA ILE A 704 11.66 21.97 9.05
C ILE A 704 10.92 21.37 10.25
N SER A 705 11.31 21.74 11.47
CA SER A 705 10.67 21.27 12.71
C SER A 705 9.40 22.02 13.06
N ARG A 706 9.03 23.06 12.33
CA ARG A 706 7.80 23.84 12.59
C ARG A 706 6.54 23.05 12.21
N PRO A 707 5.44 23.19 12.98
CA PRO A 707 5.32 23.83 14.30
C PRO A 707 6.07 23.02 15.37
N VAL A 708 6.83 23.75 16.22
CA VAL A 708 7.65 23.13 17.27
C VAL A 708 6.75 22.77 18.45
N ASN A 709 6.57 21.48 18.72
CA ASN A 709 5.94 21.00 19.95
C ASN A 709 6.95 20.84 21.09
N ILE A 710 6.48 20.59 22.32
CA ILE A 710 7.34 20.47 23.52
C ILE A 710 8.44 19.42 23.31
N TYR A 711 8.08 18.25 22.76
CA TYR A 711 9.02 17.17 22.48
C TYR A 711 10.18 17.63 21.54
N MET A 712 9.81 18.34 20.48
CA MET A 712 10.80 18.86 19.52
C MET A 712 11.61 20.02 20.11
N GLY A 713 10.99 20.84 20.96
CA GLY A 713 11.67 21.91 21.68
C GLY A 713 12.76 21.35 22.62
N VAL A 714 12.44 20.33 23.41
CA VAL A 714 13.40 19.64 24.29
C VAL A 714 14.54 19.02 23.47
N LEU A 715 14.22 18.32 22.37
CA LEU A 715 15.24 17.75 21.50
C LEU A 715 16.21 18.81 20.97
N LEU A 716 15.68 19.89 20.42
CA LEU A 716 16.48 21.00 19.87
C LEU A 716 17.36 21.67 20.94
N SER A 717 16.84 21.84 22.16
CA SER A 717 17.61 22.40 23.29
C SER A 717 18.74 21.45 23.70
N VAL A 718 18.49 20.15 23.81
CA VAL A 718 19.53 19.15 24.14
C VAL A 718 20.62 19.12 23.08
N LEU A 719 20.21 19.08 21.78
CA LEU A 719 21.15 19.07 20.66
C LEU A 719 21.98 20.38 20.62
N GLY A 720 21.35 21.55 20.87
CA GLY A 720 22.03 22.82 20.94
C GLY A 720 23.04 22.89 22.11
N ALA A 721 22.65 22.38 23.27
CA ALA A 721 23.57 22.27 24.42
C ALA A 721 24.74 21.32 24.13
N ALA A 722 24.49 20.17 23.49
CA ALA A 722 25.53 19.23 23.08
C ALA A 722 26.47 19.83 22.02
N PHE A 723 25.94 20.64 21.11
CA PHE A 723 26.74 21.38 20.13
C PHE A 723 27.62 22.44 20.79
N ALA A 724 27.10 23.19 21.74
CA ALA A 724 27.89 24.12 22.51
C ALA A 724 28.98 23.41 23.32
N ALA A 725 28.65 22.30 23.98
CA ALA A 725 29.61 21.49 24.73
C ALA A 725 30.74 20.93 23.85
N LEU A 726 30.47 20.62 22.58
CA LEU A 726 31.50 20.17 21.64
C LEU A 726 32.63 21.18 21.52
N PHE A 727 32.34 22.48 21.42
CA PHE A 727 33.35 23.53 21.30
C PHE A 727 33.98 23.95 22.65
N LEU A 728 33.24 23.78 23.76
CA LEU A 728 33.73 24.12 25.10
C LEU A 728 34.61 23.02 25.71
N LEU A 729 34.25 21.76 25.52
CA LEU A 729 34.85 20.60 26.21
C LEU A 729 35.57 19.65 25.28
N GLY A 730 35.15 19.55 24.02
CA GLY A 730 35.64 18.57 23.07
C GLY A 730 36.75 19.06 22.13
N GLY A 731 37.14 20.30 22.21
CA GLY A 731 38.06 20.97 21.27
C GLY A 731 39.32 20.17 20.99
N GLY A 732 40.05 19.78 22.06
CA GLY A 732 41.31 19.04 21.90
C GLY A 732 41.22 17.72 21.22
N PHE A 733 40.13 16.95 21.45
CA PHE A 733 39.91 15.63 20.81
C PHE A 733 39.50 15.75 19.34
N PHE A 734 38.69 16.75 19.03
CA PHE A 734 38.14 16.94 17.66
C PHE A 734 38.96 17.93 16.81
N ALA A 735 40.15 18.30 17.25
CA ALA A 735 41.04 19.30 16.58
C ALA A 735 40.30 20.62 16.30
N LEU A 736 39.57 21.14 17.31
CA LEU A 736 38.88 22.39 17.27
C LEU A 736 39.61 23.37 18.20
N ASP A 737 39.94 24.56 17.69
CA ASP A 737 40.53 25.64 18.46
C ASP A 737 39.48 26.38 19.31
N SER A 738 39.91 27.21 20.25
CA SER A 738 39.00 27.96 21.09
C SER A 738 38.23 29.02 20.28
N LEU A 739 36.89 28.97 20.36
CA LEU A 739 36.04 30.01 19.80
C LEU A 739 36.06 31.31 20.62
N PHE A 740 36.41 31.23 21.90
CA PHE A 740 36.43 32.38 22.82
C PHE A 740 37.77 33.16 22.70
N SER A 741 38.00 33.70 21.53
CA SER A 741 39.13 34.56 21.20
C SER A 741 38.61 35.84 20.51
N ARG A 742 39.51 36.80 20.25
CA ARG A 742 39.17 37.98 19.42
C ARG A 742 38.61 37.60 18.02
N ASN A 743 38.79 36.35 17.59
CA ASN A 743 38.25 35.81 16.34
C ASN A 743 36.73 35.71 16.36
N ALA A 744 36.08 35.82 17.53
CA ALA A 744 34.61 35.88 17.64
C ALA A 744 33.99 37.02 16.80
N PHE A 745 34.74 38.09 16.54
CA PHE A 745 34.31 39.18 15.69
C PHE A 745 34.00 38.76 14.25
N PHE A 746 34.65 37.73 13.74
CA PHE A 746 34.44 37.24 12.36
C PHE A 746 33.24 36.32 12.21
N TYR A 747 33.03 35.34 13.10
CA TYR A 747 32.01 34.33 12.95
C TYR A 747 30.68 34.67 13.62
N LEU A 748 30.66 35.45 14.71
CA LEU A 748 29.42 35.78 15.40
C LEU A 748 28.43 36.59 14.53
N PRO A 749 28.84 37.63 13.80
CA PRO A 749 27.92 38.33 12.90
C PRO A 749 27.32 37.40 11.83
N LEU A 750 28.13 36.51 11.25
CA LEU A 750 27.69 35.54 10.26
C LEU A 750 26.67 34.53 10.87
N ALA A 751 26.96 34.06 12.09
CA ALA A 751 26.06 33.17 12.81
C ALA A 751 24.68 33.80 13.08
N VAL A 752 24.68 35.07 13.55
CA VAL A 752 23.45 35.84 13.83
C VAL A 752 22.67 36.15 12.54
N MET A 753 23.37 36.47 11.45
CA MET A 753 22.74 36.75 10.15
C MET A 753 22.26 35.51 9.38
N THR A 754 22.74 34.34 9.75
CA THR A 754 22.41 33.06 9.05
C THR A 754 20.90 32.85 8.80
N PRO A 755 19.97 32.99 9.77
CA PRO A 755 18.55 32.79 9.53
C PRO A 755 17.96 33.77 8.50
N HIS A 756 18.42 35.02 8.49
CA HIS A 756 18.00 36.07 7.55
C HIS A 756 18.55 35.79 6.14
N LEU A 757 19.82 35.43 6.04
CA LEU A 757 20.47 35.11 4.78
C LEU A 757 19.82 33.88 4.10
N CYS A 758 19.59 32.82 4.86
CA CYS A 758 18.80 31.66 4.38
C CYS A 758 17.39 32.07 3.91
N GLY A 759 16.78 33.06 4.58
CA GLY A 759 15.46 33.57 4.19
C GLY A 759 15.49 34.34 2.87
N LEU A 760 16.47 35.24 2.71
CA LEU A 760 16.67 36.03 1.50
C LEU A 760 16.97 35.17 0.27
N ILE A 761 17.92 34.24 0.40
CA ILE A 761 18.28 33.30 -0.67
C ILE A 761 17.08 32.42 -1.04
N GLY A 762 16.35 31.91 -0.05
CA GLY A 762 15.13 31.11 -0.29
C GLY A 762 14.02 31.91 -0.97
N GLY A 763 13.84 33.17 -0.61
CA GLY A 763 12.89 34.09 -1.25
C GLY A 763 13.26 34.35 -2.72
N PHE A 764 14.55 34.57 -2.99
CA PHE A 764 15.05 34.75 -4.37
C PHE A 764 14.82 33.52 -5.23
N ILE A 765 15.18 32.31 -4.74
CA ILE A 765 15.00 31.05 -5.45
C ILE A 765 13.51 30.80 -5.76
N ARG A 766 12.61 31.10 -4.83
CA ARG A 766 11.18 30.97 -5.04
C ARG A 766 10.68 31.87 -6.14
N ARG A 767 11.02 33.14 -6.10
CA ARG A 767 10.61 34.14 -7.12
C ARG A 767 11.11 33.78 -8.52
N THR A 768 12.36 33.33 -8.63
CA THR A 768 12.92 32.89 -9.92
C THR A 768 12.24 31.61 -10.43
N GLY A 769 11.91 30.68 -9.56
CA GLY A 769 11.18 29.45 -9.88
C GLY A 769 9.75 29.72 -10.38
N GLU A 770 9.02 30.63 -9.72
CA GLU A 770 7.68 31.06 -10.13
C GLU A 770 7.71 31.79 -11.48
N TRP A 771 8.68 32.68 -11.67
CA TRP A 771 8.86 33.38 -12.95
C TRP A 771 9.14 32.42 -14.11
N TRP A 772 9.97 31.40 -13.89
CA TRP A 772 10.27 30.39 -14.92
C TRP A 772 9.07 29.51 -15.28
N GLN A 773 8.20 29.21 -14.30
CA GLN A 773 6.96 28.47 -14.53
C GLN A 773 5.92 29.28 -15.30
N LEU A 774 5.81 30.57 -15.02
CA LEU A 774 4.92 31.48 -15.76
C LEU A 774 5.33 31.61 -17.23
N ASN A 775 6.63 31.66 -17.50
CA ASN A 775 7.16 31.74 -18.88
C ASN A 775 7.08 30.42 -19.65
N LYS A 776 7.01 29.27 -18.98
CA LYS A 776 6.85 27.97 -19.62
C LYS A 776 5.39 27.65 -19.99
N LYS A 777 4.43 28.38 -19.40
CA LYS A 777 3.00 28.28 -19.71
C LYS A 777 2.54 29.28 -20.80
N ARG A 778 3.38 30.23 -21.16
CA ARG A 778 3.26 31.09 -22.35
C ARG A 778 3.98 30.45 -23.53
#